data_ee77d4d662fd2f358e747d6ac12e07a4
#
_entry.id   ee77d4d662fd2f358e747d6ac12e07a4
#
_cell.length_a   1.000
_cell.length_b   1.000
_cell.length_c   1.000
_cell.angle_alpha   90.00
_cell.angle_beta   90.00
_cell.angle_gamma   90.00
#
_symmetry.space_group_name_H-M   'P 1'
#
loop_
_entity.id
_entity.type
_entity.pdbx_description
1 polymer ?
#
loop_
_entity_poly.entity_id
_entity_poly.type
_entity_poly.pdbx_seq_one_letter_code
_entity_poly.pdbx_strand_id
1 'polypeptide(L)'
;AAAITGCSTDSDNNPNTLGSITLSGRPTSGETLSASVSDANGISGAITYYWYADGVVIPNADTASFTLTDEQIGSPVTVQALYTDDGNINESHISDPTSDISAITFPASIAIAGDAFVGSTLAATLADENGIEDATILYTWFADDVAIEDEISAELVLKEAQFGTVITVNAAFEDDRGFDESVTSAATNVVYRINSQGFVVIQGTPTVGNILATEITDLDGATGTITYQWFADDTAIVGATESSYMVDASLVGMVLTVKATYVDDNGFEEDYVSDATITVSNVAVDQPGSIEIMGTAPYLASATLTAEITDNNGIEETNVVYSWSADGVEITGANSKTYTPTSQAGSIISVNASYTDNDAFTGTVTDSLDTLIYTQVVGDTASLESTIGVLADGDVLGLNTNIYSPTAAIEFASGITLRALEGQTPTLSGDLCIHVADGVDGAAVTGITFTDIDTLSGSSCDSGEEAVIYSEGDNFVFSQNTMDGEQAILNYPDDSYHWLVLKGSGALIERNTFSGRDVAQEGSVIKLASSGSDHVIQYNLFSDSANDNYDNSSLLLLNLGSTTGSDAADNANFTVQYNRIENVVTGRRLMRVQTSGATIHGNTIFNANGGISLEDGGFNVITDNVIIRTSDIADSDDRPSGVLVTPLGHTVSNNYIAGIRSGNKEAGGIVFTANPFSQADGGVPNSGNQAILDGTGDLTLTVTNNTVLNSLQPIVFSTEIGSKAGVGDCDELTVIDNPQLYAL
;
A
#
# COMPACT_ATOMS: atom_id res chain seq x y z
N ALA A 1 71.33 -14.32 -57.70
CA ALA A 1 72.09 -15.51 -58.21
C ALA A 1 71.89 -16.70 -57.31
N ALA A 2 71.65 -17.75 -57.92
CA ALA A 2 71.58 -19.17 -57.55
C ALA A 2 70.12 -19.72 -57.44
N ALA A 3 69.83 -20.32 -58.59
CA ALA A 3 68.75 -21.31 -58.71
C ALA A 3 69.21 -22.62 -58.04
N ILE A 4 68.28 -23.33 -57.41
CA ILE A 4 68.26 -24.77 -57.36
C ILE A 4 66.83 -25.23 -57.65
N THR A 5 66.75 -25.93 -58.77
CA THR A 5 65.67 -26.77 -59.25
C THR A 5 65.47 -27.99 -58.34
N GLY A 6 64.21 -28.21 -57.97
CA GLY A 6 63.78 -29.47 -57.44
C GLY A 6 62.31 -29.65 -57.88
N CYS A 7 62.14 -30.37 -58.97
CA CYS A 7 60.89 -30.83 -59.50
C CYS A 7 60.33 -31.88 -58.53
N SER A 8 59.19 -31.70 -58.00
CA SER A 8 58.23 -32.76 -57.70
C SER A 8 56.87 -32.34 -58.24
N THR A 9 56.47 -33.05 -59.25
CA THR A 9 55.16 -33.04 -59.80
C THR A 9 54.17 -33.57 -58.74
N ASP A 10 53.41 -32.71 -58.16
CA ASP A 10 52.12 -33.10 -57.61
C ASP A 10 51.07 -32.24 -58.31
N SER A 11 50.33 -32.89 -59.14
CA SER A 11 49.25 -32.35 -59.94
C SER A 11 47.99 -32.45 -59.13
N ASP A 12 47.72 -31.49 -58.30
CA ASP A 12 46.39 -31.20 -57.88
C ASP A 12 46.18 -29.65 -57.87
N ASN A 13 46.22 -29.14 -59.11
CA ASN A 13 45.85 -27.78 -59.37
C ASN A 13 44.31 -27.76 -59.43
N ASN A 14 43.65 -27.95 -58.31
CA ASN A 14 42.20 -27.57 -58.17
C ASN A 14 42.15 -26.04 -58.02
N PRO A 15 41.73 -25.28 -59.03
CA PRO A 15 41.70 -23.84 -58.90
C PRO A 15 40.72 -23.51 -57.78
N ASN A 16 41.20 -22.78 -56.79
CA ASN A 16 40.31 -22.27 -55.77
C ASN A 16 39.16 -21.55 -56.43
N THR A 17 37.94 -21.97 -56.13
CA THR A 17 36.70 -21.28 -56.50
C THR A 17 36.24 -20.58 -55.27
N LEU A 18 36.29 -19.26 -55.25
CA LEU A 18 35.87 -18.47 -54.10
C LEU A 18 34.46 -18.87 -53.67
N GLY A 19 34.29 -19.09 -52.40
CA GLY A 19 32.99 -19.32 -51.78
C GLY A 19 32.07 -18.08 -51.79
N SER A 20 30.92 -18.26 -51.36
CA SER A 20 29.92 -17.17 -51.19
C SER A 20 29.13 -17.32 -49.93
N ILE A 21 28.72 -16.19 -49.37
CA ILE A 21 27.83 -16.13 -48.24
C ILE A 21 26.56 -15.41 -48.65
N THR A 22 25.45 -15.96 -48.25
CA THR A 22 24.11 -15.34 -48.43
C THR A 22 23.44 -15.18 -47.11
N LEU A 23 22.75 -14.06 -46.98
CA LEU A 23 21.96 -13.72 -45.81
C LEU A 23 20.50 -13.81 -46.16
N SER A 24 19.73 -14.46 -45.30
CA SER A 24 18.29 -14.63 -45.44
C SER A 24 17.56 -14.34 -44.10
N GLY A 25 16.31 -13.96 -44.17
CA GLY A 25 15.52 -13.55 -43.05
C GLY A 25 14.86 -12.17 -43.30
N ARG A 26 14.00 -11.76 -42.43
CA ARG A 26 13.40 -10.42 -42.50
C ARG A 26 14.25 -9.45 -41.71
N PRO A 27 14.57 -8.26 -42.25
CA PRO A 27 15.32 -7.24 -41.54
C PRO A 27 14.39 -6.44 -40.61
N THR A 28 13.89 -7.11 -39.58
CA THR A 28 12.94 -6.55 -38.61
C THR A 28 13.32 -7.02 -37.21
N SER A 29 13.28 -6.17 -36.21
CA SER A 29 13.57 -6.52 -34.81
C SER A 29 12.70 -7.70 -34.35
N GLY A 30 13.30 -8.63 -33.59
CA GLY A 30 12.68 -9.87 -33.15
C GLY A 30 12.78 -11.02 -34.16
N GLU A 31 13.04 -10.77 -35.44
CA GLU A 31 13.20 -11.80 -36.46
C GLU A 31 14.65 -12.32 -36.51
N THR A 32 14.79 -13.55 -36.99
CA THR A 32 16.11 -14.19 -37.08
C THR A 32 16.66 -14.14 -38.51
N LEU A 33 17.86 -13.59 -38.66
CA LEU A 33 18.61 -13.68 -39.88
C LEU A 33 19.46 -14.97 -39.87
N SER A 34 19.62 -15.58 -41.03
CA SER A 34 20.40 -16.80 -41.20
C SER A 34 21.42 -16.66 -42.34
N ALA A 35 22.65 -16.99 -42.03
CA ALA A 35 23.72 -17.02 -42.98
C ALA A 35 23.86 -18.42 -43.60
N SER A 36 24.05 -18.49 -44.91
CA SER A 36 24.37 -19.72 -45.61
C SER A 36 25.65 -19.52 -46.45
N VAL A 37 26.62 -20.33 -46.17
CA VAL A 37 27.91 -20.33 -46.91
C VAL A 37 27.91 -21.46 -47.92
N SER A 38 28.34 -21.17 -49.11
CA SER A 38 28.50 -22.17 -50.18
C SER A 38 29.84 -21.98 -50.85
N ASP A 39 30.56 -23.08 -51.01
CA ASP A 39 31.86 -23.13 -51.65
C ASP A 39 31.94 -24.38 -52.55
N ALA A 40 32.38 -24.17 -53.80
CA ALA A 40 32.49 -25.26 -54.76
C ALA A 40 33.62 -26.22 -54.43
N ASN A 41 34.62 -25.80 -53.65
CA ASN A 41 35.72 -26.61 -53.17
C ASN A 41 35.33 -27.48 -51.96
N GLY A 42 34.14 -27.22 -51.35
CA GLY A 42 33.61 -27.92 -50.17
C GLY A 42 34.06 -27.28 -48.87
N ILE A 43 33.25 -27.41 -47.83
CA ILE A 43 33.53 -26.94 -46.48
C ILE A 43 33.18 -28.06 -45.49
N SER A 44 34.21 -28.80 -45.04
CA SER A 44 34.05 -29.86 -44.03
C SER A 44 34.41 -29.38 -42.62
N GLY A 45 35.07 -28.24 -42.53
CA GLY A 45 35.52 -27.63 -41.25
C GLY A 45 34.46 -26.74 -40.61
N ALA A 46 34.80 -26.25 -39.43
CA ALA A 46 33.96 -25.26 -38.74
C ALA A 46 34.02 -23.90 -39.44
N ILE A 47 32.91 -23.24 -39.53
CA ILE A 47 32.78 -21.87 -40.01
C ILE A 47 32.65 -20.96 -38.81
N THR A 48 33.46 -19.89 -38.75
CA THR A 48 33.36 -18.86 -37.73
C THR A 48 32.59 -17.68 -38.31
N TYR A 49 31.58 -17.22 -37.60
CA TYR A 49 30.73 -16.11 -38.00
C TYR A 49 31.00 -14.88 -37.15
N TYR A 50 30.89 -13.72 -37.76
CA TYR A 50 30.85 -12.42 -37.08
C TYR A 50 29.76 -11.59 -37.72
N TRP A 51 28.85 -11.13 -36.90
CA TRP A 51 27.74 -10.26 -37.31
C TRP A 51 28.10 -8.81 -37.04
N TYR A 52 27.66 -7.93 -37.91
CA TYR A 52 27.92 -6.48 -37.82
C TYR A 52 26.62 -5.72 -38.04
N ALA A 53 26.38 -4.67 -37.25
CA ALA A 53 25.37 -3.65 -37.48
C ALA A 53 26.09 -2.35 -37.84
N ASP A 54 25.76 -1.75 -38.97
CA ASP A 54 26.39 -0.54 -39.51
C ASP A 54 27.95 -0.64 -39.51
N GLY A 55 28.49 -1.85 -39.79
CA GLY A 55 29.93 -2.12 -39.82
C GLY A 55 30.57 -2.29 -38.44
N VAL A 56 29.83 -2.21 -37.34
CA VAL A 56 30.31 -2.48 -35.98
C VAL A 56 29.98 -3.93 -35.58
N VAL A 57 30.95 -4.65 -35.04
CA VAL A 57 30.74 -6.04 -34.64
C VAL A 57 29.68 -6.14 -33.52
N ILE A 58 28.76 -7.07 -33.67
CA ILE A 58 27.77 -7.39 -32.64
C ILE A 58 28.40 -8.42 -31.69
N PRO A 59 28.57 -8.10 -30.40
CA PRO A 59 29.18 -9.01 -29.44
C PRO A 59 28.39 -10.33 -29.28
N ASN A 60 29.09 -11.45 -29.12
CA ASN A 60 28.54 -12.80 -28.93
C ASN A 60 27.61 -13.31 -30.05
N ALA A 61 27.60 -12.64 -31.21
CA ALA A 61 26.88 -13.11 -32.39
C ALA A 61 27.89 -13.89 -33.28
N ASP A 62 28.08 -15.17 -32.97
CA ASP A 62 29.12 -16.03 -33.55
C ASP A 62 28.59 -17.32 -34.22
N THR A 63 27.26 -17.42 -34.34
CA THR A 63 26.59 -18.55 -34.96
C THR A 63 26.07 -18.22 -36.37
N ALA A 64 25.71 -19.26 -37.14
CA ALA A 64 25.13 -19.08 -38.48
C ALA A 64 23.80 -18.35 -38.52
N SER A 65 23.19 -18.08 -37.37
CA SER A 65 21.97 -17.31 -37.24
C SER A 65 22.10 -16.28 -36.15
N PHE A 66 21.41 -15.14 -36.35
CA PHE A 66 21.38 -14.05 -35.38
C PHE A 66 19.94 -13.52 -35.28
N THR A 67 19.40 -13.45 -34.07
CA THR A 67 18.11 -12.83 -33.83
C THR A 67 18.32 -11.35 -33.59
N LEU A 68 17.67 -10.54 -34.41
CA LEU A 68 17.74 -9.09 -34.35
C LEU A 68 17.07 -8.59 -33.05
N THR A 69 17.68 -7.65 -32.41
CA THR A 69 17.12 -6.92 -31.25
C THR A 69 16.87 -5.47 -31.63
N ASP A 70 16.27 -4.70 -30.73
CA ASP A 70 16.02 -3.27 -30.97
C ASP A 70 17.31 -2.46 -31.13
N GLU A 71 18.44 -2.96 -30.62
CA GLU A 71 19.76 -2.32 -30.78
C GLU A 71 20.20 -2.18 -32.23
N GLN A 72 19.65 -2.97 -33.15
CA GLN A 72 19.98 -2.90 -34.57
C GLN A 72 19.00 -2.07 -35.39
N ILE A 73 17.93 -1.57 -34.82
CA ILE A 73 16.98 -0.73 -35.58
C ILE A 73 17.70 0.46 -36.23
N GLY A 74 17.37 0.72 -37.49
CA GLY A 74 17.95 1.78 -38.29
C GLY A 74 19.36 1.48 -38.82
N SER A 75 19.92 0.27 -38.58
CA SER A 75 21.23 -0.15 -39.07
C SER A 75 21.11 -1.31 -40.06
N PRO A 76 21.84 -1.34 -41.15
CA PRO A 76 21.95 -2.50 -42.00
C PRO A 76 22.86 -3.56 -41.32
N VAL A 77 22.48 -4.82 -41.43
CA VAL A 77 23.24 -5.95 -40.84
C VAL A 77 23.94 -6.74 -41.92
N THR A 78 25.21 -7.10 -41.65
CA THR A 78 26.02 -8.00 -42.48
C THR A 78 26.58 -9.12 -41.61
N VAL A 79 26.97 -10.20 -42.23
CA VAL A 79 27.66 -11.31 -41.58
C VAL A 79 28.91 -11.68 -42.35
N GLN A 80 30.01 -11.85 -41.63
CA GLN A 80 31.25 -12.38 -42.15
C GLN A 80 31.41 -13.84 -41.77
N ALA A 81 31.76 -14.68 -42.70
CA ALA A 81 32.14 -16.05 -42.45
C ALA A 81 33.61 -16.26 -42.75
N LEU A 82 34.32 -16.91 -41.83
CA LEU A 82 35.70 -17.35 -42.00
C LEU A 82 35.71 -18.88 -41.89
N TYR A 83 36.34 -19.52 -42.86
CA TYR A 83 36.50 -20.98 -42.89
C TYR A 83 37.71 -21.36 -43.70
N THR A 84 38.05 -22.62 -43.59
CA THR A 84 39.04 -23.26 -44.49
C THR A 84 38.29 -24.23 -45.38
N ASP A 85 38.43 -24.09 -46.70
CA ASP A 85 37.78 -25.00 -47.64
C ASP A 85 38.46 -26.39 -47.60
N ASP A 86 37.84 -27.35 -48.27
CA ASP A 86 38.41 -28.73 -48.36
C ASP A 86 39.65 -28.78 -49.22
N GLY A 87 39.99 -27.70 -49.95
CA GLY A 87 41.29 -27.49 -50.63
C GLY A 87 42.36 -26.91 -49.70
N ASN A 88 42.05 -26.71 -48.39
CA ASN A 88 42.93 -26.17 -47.36
C ASN A 88 43.32 -24.70 -47.59
N ILE A 89 42.40 -23.91 -48.17
CA ILE A 89 42.56 -22.48 -48.37
C ILE A 89 41.65 -21.78 -47.38
N ASN A 90 42.19 -20.76 -46.69
CA ASN A 90 41.42 -19.92 -45.78
C ASN A 90 40.63 -18.88 -46.57
N GLU A 91 39.34 -18.86 -46.37
CA GLU A 91 38.44 -17.91 -47.01
C GLU A 91 37.74 -17.02 -45.99
N SER A 92 37.44 -15.81 -46.46
CA SER A 92 36.70 -14.81 -45.66
C SER A 92 35.73 -14.11 -46.58
N HIS A 93 34.46 -14.29 -46.33
CA HIS A 93 33.38 -13.69 -47.10
C HIS A 93 32.47 -12.88 -46.20
N ILE A 94 32.03 -11.74 -46.71
CA ILE A 94 31.00 -10.90 -46.03
C ILE A 94 29.75 -10.85 -46.92
N SER A 95 28.62 -10.91 -46.31
CA SER A 95 27.32 -10.86 -47.03
C SER A 95 27.05 -9.44 -47.57
N ASP A 96 26.17 -9.36 -48.56
CA ASP A 96 25.52 -8.13 -48.83
C ASP A 96 24.73 -7.65 -47.55
N PRO A 97 24.68 -6.33 -47.33
CA PRO A 97 23.94 -5.80 -46.19
C PRO A 97 22.42 -6.00 -46.35
N THR A 98 21.72 -6.17 -45.26
CA THR A 98 20.24 -6.04 -45.27
C THR A 98 19.88 -4.58 -45.62
N SER A 99 18.60 -4.34 -45.88
CA SER A 99 18.05 -3.00 -45.60
C SER A 99 18.18 -2.68 -44.12
N ASP A 100 18.06 -1.41 -43.77
CA ASP A 100 18.00 -1.00 -42.37
C ASP A 100 16.94 -1.83 -41.62
N ILE A 101 17.27 -2.25 -40.41
CA ILE A 101 16.37 -3.03 -39.57
C ILE A 101 15.22 -2.17 -39.18
N SER A 102 14.01 -2.64 -39.41
CA SER A 102 12.79 -1.95 -39.02
C SER A 102 12.30 -2.40 -37.65
N ALA A 103 11.67 -1.51 -36.93
CA ALA A 103 10.89 -1.86 -35.75
C ALA A 103 9.61 -2.62 -36.15
N ILE A 104 9.10 -3.44 -35.26
CA ILE A 104 7.75 -4.02 -35.36
C ILE A 104 6.82 -3.12 -34.55
N THR A 105 5.70 -2.72 -35.14
CA THR A 105 4.61 -2.12 -34.37
C THR A 105 3.62 -3.22 -33.95
N PHE A 106 3.17 -3.13 -32.72
CA PHE A 106 2.05 -3.89 -32.21
C PHE A 106 0.92 -2.90 -31.95
N PRO A 107 -0.29 -3.19 -32.37
CA PRO A 107 -1.38 -2.24 -32.19
C PRO A 107 -1.72 -2.07 -30.71
N ALA A 108 -1.78 -0.83 -30.27
CA ALA A 108 -2.22 -0.48 -28.94
C ALA A 108 -3.66 -0.91 -28.64
N SER A 109 -3.97 -1.04 -27.39
CA SER A 109 -5.31 -1.28 -26.88
C SER A 109 -5.68 -0.25 -25.82
N ILE A 110 -6.95 0.15 -25.80
CA ILE A 110 -7.46 1.06 -24.79
C ILE A 110 -8.77 0.51 -24.23
N ALA A 111 -8.94 0.61 -22.93
CA ALA A 111 -10.16 0.21 -22.24
C ALA A 111 -10.65 1.36 -21.33
N ILE A 112 -11.95 1.41 -21.12
CA ILE A 112 -12.57 2.30 -20.16
C ILE A 112 -12.96 1.45 -18.94
N ALA A 113 -12.53 1.86 -17.77
CA ALA A 113 -12.96 1.35 -16.47
C ALA A 113 -13.87 2.38 -15.79
N GLY A 114 -14.70 1.90 -14.87
CA GLY A 114 -15.68 2.71 -14.14
C GLY A 114 -17.11 2.45 -14.61
N ASP A 115 -18.05 2.83 -13.75
CA ASP A 115 -19.47 2.69 -14.03
C ASP A 115 -20.01 3.95 -14.73
N ALA A 116 -20.86 3.76 -15.74
CA ALA A 116 -21.37 4.85 -16.56
C ALA A 116 -22.64 5.47 -15.96
N PHE A 117 -22.50 6.27 -14.91
CA PHE A 117 -23.60 7.07 -14.38
C PHE A 117 -23.17 8.53 -14.14
N VAL A 118 -24.13 9.43 -14.11
CA VAL A 118 -23.88 10.85 -13.89
C VAL A 118 -23.22 11.08 -12.53
N GLY A 119 -22.09 11.74 -12.51
CA GLY A 119 -21.27 11.99 -11.31
C GLY A 119 -20.14 10.99 -11.11
N SER A 120 -20.13 9.85 -11.83
CA SER A 120 -19.02 8.90 -11.75
C SER A 120 -17.82 9.34 -12.60
N THR A 121 -16.67 8.77 -12.29
CA THR A 121 -15.45 8.95 -13.06
C THR A 121 -15.19 7.70 -13.89
N LEU A 122 -14.95 7.88 -15.18
CA LEU A 122 -14.44 6.86 -16.08
C LEU A 122 -12.92 7.06 -16.23
N ALA A 123 -12.17 5.98 -16.25
CA ALA A 123 -10.73 5.99 -16.45
C ALA A 123 -10.34 5.21 -17.70
N ALA A 124 -9.52 5.81 -18.55
CA ALA A 124 -8.93 5.18 -19.72
C ALA A 124 -7.62 4.49 -19.35
N THR A 125 -7.51 3.22 -19.66
CA THR A 125 -6.26 2.46 -19.53
C THR A 125 -5.75 2.12 -20.91
N LEU A 126 -4.60 2.65 -21.28
CA LEU A 126 -3.90 2.42 -22.54
C LEU A 126 -2.79 1.39 -22.31
N ALA A 127 -2.67 0.44 -23.21
CA ALA A 127 -1.58 -0.54 -23.21
C ALA A 127 -1.04 -0.74 -24.61
N ASP A 128 0.27 -0.77 -24.72
CA ASP A 128 1.00 -0.98 -25.97
C ASP A 128 2.25 -1.84 -25.72
N GLU A 129 2.43 -2.90 -26.51
CA GLU A 129 3.61 -3.77 -26.37
C GLU A 129 4.91 -3.11 -26.87
N ASN A 130 4.81 -1.99 -27.60
CA ASN A 130 5.98 -1.21 -28.03
C ASN A 130 6.46 -0.23 -26.96
N GLY A 131 5.67 -0.03 -25.90
CA GLY A 131 5.94 0.90 -24.80
C GLY A 131 5.32 2.27 -25.01
N ILE A 132 4.99 2.92 -23.93
CA ILE A 132 4.40 4.26 -23.88
C ILE A 132 4.99 5.10 -22.72
N GLU A 133 6.16 4.73 -22.18
CA GLU A 133 6.75 5.36 -20.99
C GLU A 133 7.08 6.83 -21.22
N ASP A 134 7.58 7.17 -22.41
CA ASP A 134 7.93 8.55 -22.79
C ASP A 134 6.85 9.23 -23.68
N ALA A 135 5.70 8.57 -23.88
CA ALA A 135 4.66 9.02 -24.80
C ALA A 135 3.85 10.20 -24.23
N THR A 136 3.69 11.24 -25.03
CA THR A 136 2.65 12.24 -24.73
C THR A 136 1.33 11.77 -25.32
N ILE A 137 0.42 11.32 -24.45
CA ILE A 137 -0.87 10.77 -24.88
C ILE A 137 -1.90 11.87 -24.95
N LEU A 138 -2.53 12.00 -26.10
CA LEU A 138 -3.66 12.92 -26.30
C LEU A 138 -4.97 12.13 -26.23
N TYR A 139 -5.68 12.28 -25.14
CA TYR A 139 -7.02 11.70 -24.98
C TYR A 139 -8.08 12.62 -25.58
N THR A 140 -9.08 12.02 -26.18
CA THR A 140 -10.30 12.69 -26.63
C THR A 140 -11.49 11.81 -26.31
N TRP A 141 -12.34 12.30 -25.44
CA TRP A 141 -13.56 11.60 -25.04
C TRP A 141 -14.73 11.98 -25.94
N PHE A 142 -15.62 11.03 -26.16
CA PHE A 142 -16.80 11.22 -27.03
C PHE A 142 -18.04 10.73 -26.31
N ALA A 143 -19.14 11.45 -26.50
CA ALA A 143 -20.48 11.05 -26.13
C ALA A 143 -21.29 10.87 -27.44
N ASP A 144 -21.79 9.67 -27.73
CA ASP A 144 -22.45 9.31 -28.98
C ASP A 144 -21.67 9.83 -30.21
N ASP A 145 -20.38 9.55 -30.28
CA ASP A 145 -19.45 9.99 -31.33
C ASP A 145 -19.23 11.51 -31.44
N VAL A 146 -19.74 12.32 -30.51
CA VAL A 146 -19.48 13.77 -30.43
C VAL A 146 -18.42 14.02 -29.37
N ALA A 147 -17.34 14.70 -29.76
CA ALA A 147 -16.25 15.03 -28.84
C ALA A 147 -16.74 15.87 -27.66
N ILE A 148 -16.31 15.51 -26.46
CA ILE A 148 -16.53 16.30 -25.25
C ILE A 148 -15.39 17.30 -25.17
N GLU A 149 -15.72 18.58 -25.32
CA GLU A 149 -14.74 19.67 -25.35
C GLU A 149 -14.01 19.81 -24.02
N ASP A 150 -12.71 20.10 -24.07
CA ASP A 150 -11.80 20.33 -22.94
C ASP A 150 -11.50 19.11 -22.03
N GLU A 151 -12.03 17.92 -22.34
CA GLU A 151 -11.74 16.69 -21.59
C GLU A 151 -10.61 15.91 -22.30
N ILE A 152 -9.37 16.21 -21.90
CA ILE A 152 -8.14 15.66 -22.53
C ILE A 152 -7.34 14.76 -21.60
N SER A 153 -7.83 14.50 -20.40
CA SER A 153 -7.23 13.63 -19.39
C SER A 153 -7.56 12.15 -19.66
N ALA A 154 -6.78 11.25 -19.08
CA ALA A 154 -7.12 9.83 -19.01
C ALA A 154 -8.41 9.56 -18.21
N GLU A 155 -8.87 10.51 -17.42
CA GLU A 155 -10.09 10.43 -16.65
C GLU A 155 -11.15 11.38 -17.15
N LEU A 156 -12.41 10.95 -17.09
CA LEU A 156 -13.59 11.74 -17.43
C LEU A 156 -14.61 11.64 -16.29
N VAL A 157 -14.95 12.78 -15.68
CA VAL A 157 -16.10 12.86 -14.78
C VAL A 157 -17.37 13.05 -15.60
N LEU A 158 -18.29 12.09 -15.51
CA LEU A 158 -19.56 12.16 -16.23
C LEU A 158 -20.47 13.24 -15.64
N LYS A 159 -20.87 14.17 -16.48
CA LYS A 159 -21.77 15.28 -16.12
C LYS A 159 -23.16 15.01 -16.68
N GLU A 160 -24.14 15.81 -16.29
CA GLU A 160 -25.51 15.72 -16.78
C GLU A 160 -25.62 15.80 -18.31
N ALA A 161 -24.68 16.48 -18.95
CA ALA A 161 -24.64 16.59 -20.42
C ALA A 161 -24.41 15.24 -21.13
N GLN A 162 -23.84 14.26 -20.45
CA GLN A 162 -23.61 12.92 -20.98
C GLN A 162 -24.73 11.93 -20.67
N PHE A 163 -25.74 12.31 -19.91
CA PHE A 163 -26.87 11.45 -19.62
C PHE A 163 -27.54 10.92 -20.92
N GLY A 164 -27.77 9.63 -20.97
CA GLY A 164 -28.41 8.95 -22.11
C GLY A 164 -27.48 8.65 -23.28
N THR A 165 -26.19 8.99 -23.21
CA THR A 165 -25.21 8.70 -24.27
C THR A 165 -24.31 7.52 -23.90
N VAL A 166 -23.62 6.95 -24.86
CA VAL A 166 -22.50 6.04 -24.63
C VAL A 166 -21.19 6.78 -24.75
N ILE A 167 -20.20 6.40 -23.96
CA ILE A 167 -18.92 7.08 -23.92
C ILE A 167 -17.85 6.20 -24.58
N THR A 168 -17.02 6.83 -25.39
CA THR A 168 -15.79 6.25 -25.92
C THR A 168 -14.64 7.22 -25.72
N VAL A 169 -13.43 6.70 -25.70
CA VAL A 169 -12.19 7.50 -25.63
C VAL A 169 -11.27 7.08 -26.77
N ASN A 170 -10.68 8.06 -27.42
CA ASN A 170 -9.56 7.88 -28.34
C ASN A 170 -8.29 8.35 -27.67
N ALA A 171 -7.24 7.54 -27.74
CA ALA A 171 -5.88 7.94 -27.40
C ALA A 171 -5.04 8.02 -28.67
N ALA A 172 -4.37 9.16 -28.88
CA ALA A 172 -3.41 9.36 -29.95
C ALA A 172 -2.04 9.70 -29.35
N PHE A 173 -1.01 8.98 -29.76
CA PHE A 173 0.33 9.07 -29.20
C PHE A 173 1.37 8.56 -30.21
N GLU A 174 2.63 8.85 -29.95
CA GLU A 174 3.76 8.18 -30.58
C GLU A 174 4.32 7.17 -29.56
N ASP A 175 4.45 5.90 -29.92
CA ASP A 175 4.99 4.88 -29.03
C ASP A 175 6.50 5.06 -28.79
N ASP A 176 7.08 4.32 -27.85
CA ASP A 176 8.52 4.41 -27.51
C ASP A 176 9.44 3.99 -28.66
N ARG A 177 8.89 3.45 -29.74
CA ARG A 177 9.59 3.07 -30.97
C ARG A 177 9.39 4.06 -32.14
N GLY A 178 8.65 5.15 -31.91
CA GLY A 178 8.43 6.22 -32.87
C GLY A 178 7.32 5.95 -33.88
N PHE A 179 6.33 5.10 -33.56
CA PHE A 179 5.16 4.90 -34.38
C PHE A 179 4.01 5.76 -33.87
N ASP A 180 3.41 6.53 -34.78
CA ASP A 180 2.18 7.24 -34.48
C ASP A 180 1.00 6.26 -34.40
N GLU A 181 0.36 6.19 -33.26
CA GLU A 181 -0.81 5.34 -33.05
C GLU A 181 -2.04 6.14 -32.63
N SER A 182 -3.20 5.57 -32.94
CA SER A 182 -4.49 6.12 -32.53
C SER A 182 -5.45 4.97 -32.32
N VAL A 183 -5.91 4.80 -31.12
CA VAL A 183 -6.80 3.70 -30.74
C VAL A 183 -8.03 4.23 -30.02
N THR A 184 -9.18 3.64 -30.31
CA THR A 184 -10.45 4.02 -29.69
C THR A 184 -11.01 2.83 -28.90
N SER A 185 -11.50 3.12 -27.72
CA SER A 185 -12.08 2.12 -26.81
C SER A 185 -13.39 1.54 -27.35
N ALA A 186 -13.80 0.41 -26.78
CA ALA A 186 -15.20 0.02 -26.83
C ALA A 186 -16.06 1.08 -26.10
N ALA A 187 -17.31 1.20 -26.53
CA ALA A 187 -18.25 2.09 -25.87
C ALA A 187 -18.68 1.52 -24.50
N THR A 188 -18.91 2.42 -23.56
CA THR A 188 -19.52 2.08 -22.27
C THR A 188 -20.98 1.62 -22.45
N ASN A 189 -21.60 1.20 -21.37
CA ASN A 189 -23.07 1.22 -21.29
C ASN A 189 -23.57 2.66 -21.41
N VAL A 190 -24.85 2.80 -21.70
CA VAL A 190 -25.49 4.12 -21.72
C VAL A 190 -25.36 4.77 -20.34
N VAL A 191 -24.92 6.01 -20.29
CA VAL A 191 -24.85 6.79 -19.05
C VAL A 191 -26.24 6.96 -18.47
N TYR A 192 -26.42 6.48 -17.27
CA TYR A 192 -27.68 6.53 -16.54
C TYR A 192 -27.58 7.42 -15.30
N ARG A 193 -28.69 7.75 -14.70
CA ARG A 193 -28.74 8.33 -13.37
C ARG A 193 -28.95 7.22 -12.36
N ILE A 194 -28.42 7.37 -11.18
CA ILE A 194 -28.74 6.51 -10.05
C ILE A 194 -30.00 7.08 -9.41
N ASN A 195 -30.97 6.22 -9.16
CA ASN A 195 -32.13 6.58 -8.37
C ASN A 195 -31.81 6.46 -6.90
N SER A 196 -31.93 7.55 -6.16
CA SER A 196 -31.97 7.55 -4.70
C SER A 196 -33.41 7.43 -4.28
N GLN A 197 -33.77 6.27 -3.80
CA GLN A 197 -35.13 5.94 -3.45
C GLN A 197 -35.70 6.94 -2.43
N GLY A 198 -36.81 7.61 -2.77
CA GLY A 198 -37.54 8.48 -1.83
C GLY A 198 -38.34 7.70 -0.80
N PHE A 199 -38.82 8.36 0.20
CA PHE A 199 -39.77 7.79 1.17
C PHE A 199 -40.80 8.83 1.62
N VAL A 200 -41.95 8.34 2.10
CA VAL A 200 -43.06 9.15 2.66
C VAL A 200 -43.26 8.79 4.11
N VAL A 201 -43.38 9.79 4.97
CA VAL A 201 -43.72 9.62 6.38
C VAL A 201 -45.03 10.33 6.71
N ILE A 202 -45.75 9.80 7.70
CA ILE A 202 -46.94 10.43 8.25
C ILE A 202 -46.54 11.22 9.50
N GLN A 203 -46.85 12.49 9.48
CA GLN A 203 -46.65 13.42 10.61
C GLN A 203 -47.96 13.61 11.33
N GLY A 204 -47.92 13.64 12.65
CA GLY A 204 -49.08 13.88 13.52
C GLY A 204 -49.58 12.64 14.27
N THR A 205 -50.41 12.84 15.28
CA THR A 205 -50.95 11.74 16.09
C THR A 205 -52.27 11.24 15.49
N PRO A 206 -52.42 9.91 15.30
CA PRO A 206 -53.66 9.33 14.78
C PRO A 206 -54.76 9.28 15.82
N THR A 207 -55.20 10.47 16.27
CA THR A 207 -56.26 10.67 17.20
C THR A 207 -57.46 11.28 16.48
N VAL A 208 -58.66 10.82 16.78
CA VAL A 208 -59.89 11.32 16.14
C VAL A 208 -59.97 12.84 16.20
N GLY A 209 -60.15 13.48 15.03
CA GLY A 209 -60.22 14.92 14.87
C GLY A 209 -58.88 15.60 14.60
N ASN A 210 -57.73 14.91 14.74
CA ASN A 210 -56.44 15.44 14.37
C ASN A 210 -56.20 15.32 12.86
N ILE A 211 -55.35 16.19 12.33
CA ILE A 211 -54.91 16.15 10.94
C ILE A 211 -53.55 15.48 10.91
N LEU A 212 -53.43 14.41 10.15
CA LEU A 212 -52.15 13.79 9.75
C LEU A 212 -51.69 14.48 8.47
N ALA A 213 -50.38 14.75 8.36
CA ALA A 213 -49.76 15.32 7.19
C ALA A 213 -48.70 14.32 6.61
N THR A 214 -48.41 14.46 5.35
CA THR A 214 -47.36 13.69 4.73
C THR A 214 -46.10 14.53 4.53
N GLU A 215 -44.95 13.95 4.73
CA GLU A 215 -43.67 14.51 4.37
C GLU A 215 -42.96 13.53 3.45
N ILE A 216 -42.39 14.03 2.36
CA ILE A 216 -41.58 13.24 1.40
C ILE A 216 -40.15 13.70 1.49
N THR A 217 -39.27 12.75 1.63
CA THR A 217 -37.82 12.94 1.51
C THR A 217 -37.33 12.15 0.34
N ASP A 218 -36.65 12.82 -0.57
CA ASP A 218 -36.06 12.23 -1.78
C ASP A 218 -34.81 13.04 -2.15
N LEU A 219 -33.66 12.37 -2.20
CA LEU A 219 -32.39 13.01 -2.54
C LEU A 219 -32.33 13.48 -3.99
N ASP A 220 -33.10 12.83 -4.85
CA ASP A 220 -33.21 13.18 -6.26
C ASP A 220 -34.26 14.29 -6.50
N GLY A 221 -34.93 14.73 -5.42
CA GLY A 221 -35.93 15.79 -5.43
C GLY A 221 -37.33 15.30 -5.78
N ALA A 222 -38.33 15.98 -5.27
CA ALA A 222 -39.77 15.68 -5.50
C ALA A 222 -40.55 16.97 -5.79
N THR A 223 -40.08 17.80 -6.76
CA THR A 223 -40.70 19.07 -7.08
C THR A 223 -41.93 18.94 -8.00
N GLY A 224 -42.12 17.75 -8.56
CA GLY A 224 -43.26 17.43 -9.44
C GLY A 224 -44.58 17.29 -8.73
N THR A 225 -45.62 16.86 -9.48
CA THR A 225 -46.93 16.57 -8.91
C THR A 225 -46.93 15.25 -8.17
N ILE A 226 -47.22 15.28 -6.88
CA ILE A 226 -47.33 14.09 -6.04
C ILE A 226 -48.80 13.73 -5.88
N THR A 227 -49.11 12.45 -6.03
CA THR A 227 -50.45 11.91 -5.80
C THR A 227 -50.44 11.04 -4.55
N TYR A 228 -51.44 11.17 -3.73
CA TYR A 228 -51.57 10.47 -2.47
C TYR A 228 -52.81 9.57 -2.46
N GLN A 229 -52.74 8.49 -1.69
CA GLN A 229 -53.87 7.68 -1.29
C GLN A 229 -53.66 7.15 0.11
N TRP A 230 -54.58 7.49 1.00
CA TRP A 230 -54.59 7.00 2.40
C TRP A 230 -55.30 5.66 2.51
N PHE A 231 -54.81 4.84 3.41
CA PHE A 231 -55.38 3.52 3.71
C PHE A 231 -55.59 3.34 5.19
N ALA A 232 -56.57 2.51 5.55
CA ALA A 232 -56.82 2.04 6.91
C ALA A 232 -56.81 0.50 6.87
N ASP A 233 -55.98 -0.17 7.68
CA ASP A 233 -55.78 -1.61 7.66
C ASP A 233 -55.68 -2.15 6.20
N ASP A 234 -54.80 -1.57 5.38
CA ASP A 234 -54.57 -1.88 3.95
C ASP A 234 -55.77 -1.63 3.01
N THR A 235 -56.88 -1.06 3.53
CA THR A 235 -58.02 -0.73 2.71
C THR A 235 -58.02 0.78 2.37
N ALA A 236 -58.11 1.09 1.07
CA ALA A 236 -58.09 2.49 0.62
C ALA A 236 -59.26 3.29 1.21
N ILE A 237 -58.96 4.41 1.82
CA ILE A 237 -59.97 5.37 2.32
C ILE A 237 -60.48 6.17 1.12
N VAL A 238 -61.72 5.97 0.76
CA VAL A 238 -62.32 6.59 -0.45
C VAL A 238 -62.27 8.11 -0.37
N GLY A 239 -61.63 8.72 -1.37
CA GLY A 239 -61.51 10.18 -1.47
C GLY A 239 -60.41 10.82 -0.61
N ALA A 240 -59.64 10.05 0.15
CA ALA A 240 -58.46 10.52 0.88
C ALA A 240 -57.21 10.55 -0.04
N THR A 241 -57.11 11.60 -0.86
CA THR A 241 -56.08 11.75 -1.89
C THR A 241 -55.26 13.03 -1.73
N GLU A 242 -55.41 13.73 -0.62
CA GLU A 242 -54.64 14.94 -0.32
C GLU A 242 -53.39 14.59 0.50
N SER A 243 -52.43 15.51 0.57
CA SER A 243 -51.21 15.40 1.39
C SER A 243 -51.49 15.41 2.89
N SER A 244 -52.70 15.61 3.29
CA SER A 244 -53.12 15.56 4.68
C SER A 244 -54.47 14.85 4.83
N TYR A 245 -54.70 14.24 5.99
CA TYR A 245 -55.94 13.51 6.28
C TYR A 245 -56.42 13.79 7.70
N MET A 246 -57.69 14.21 7.86
CA MET A 246 -58.30 14.36 9.16
C MET A 246 -58.84 13.02 9.63
N VAL A 247 -58.39 12.54 10.77
CA VAL A 247 -58.72 11.22 11.31
C VAL A 247 -60.21 11.16 11.71
N ASP A 248 -60.93 10.23 11.05
CA ASP A 248 -62.36 10.01 11.30
C ASP A 248 -62.60 9.02 12.45
N ALA A 249 -63.67 9.23 13.22
CA ALA A 249 -64.03 8.37 14.35
C ALA A 249 -64.32 6.90 13.96
N SER A 250 -64.68 6.64 12.71
CA SER A 250 -64.91 5.29 12.21
C SER A 250 -63.64 4.45 12.09
N LEU A 251 -62.46 5.08 12.17
CA LEU A 251 -61.16 4.43 12.02
C LEU A 251 -60.53 4.02 13.36
N VAL A 252 -61.19 4.28 14.48
CA VAL A 252 -60.66 3.90 15.81
C VAL A 252 -60.35 2.41 15.87
N GLY A 253 -59.10 2.10 16.28
CA GLY A 253 -58.55 0.73 16.34
C GLY A 253 -57.88 0.24 15.07
N MET A 254 -57.88 1.02 13.98
CA MET A 254 -57.16 0.72 12.72
C MET A 254 -55.83 1.46 12.70
N VAL A 255 -54.88 0.98 11.90
CA VAL A 255 -53.65 1.67 11.56
C VAL A 255 -53.79 2.37 10.21
N LEU A 256 -53.12 3.52 10.04
CA LEU A 256 -53.17 4.28 8.81
C LEU A 256 -51.82 4.22 8.08
N THR A 257 -51.88 4.14 6.77
CA THR A 257 -50.73 4.29 5.88
C THR A 257 -51.09 5.25 4.75
N VAL A 258 -50.10 5.85 4.11
CA VAL A 258 -50.29 6.69 2.92
C VAL A 258 -49.37 6.19 1.81
N LYS A 259 -49.90 6.07 0.63
CA LYS A 259 -49.12 5.85 -0.58
C LYS A 259 -48.92 7.17 -1.29
N ALA A 260 -47.68 7.48 -1.61
CA ALA A 260 -47.30 8.59 -2.46
C ALA A 260 -46.74 8.05 -3.78
N THR A 261 -47.16 8.69 -4.89
CA THR A 261 -46.64 8.36 -6.22
C THR A 261 -46.29 9.65 -6.94
N TYR A 262 -45.07 9.76 -7.43
CA TYR A 262 -44.57 10.95 -8.12
C TYR A 262 -43.44 10.53 -9.12
N VAL A 263 -42.99 11.48 -9.89
CA VAL A 263 -41.75 11.36 -10.67
C VAL A 263 -40.75 12.32 -10.03
N ASP A 264 -39.59 11.81 -9.65
CA ASP A 264 -38.54 12.62 -9.06
C ASP A 264 -37.97 13.64 -10.08
N ASP A 265 -37.10 14.53 -9.63
CA ASP A 265 -36.50 15.54 -10.50
C ASP A 265 -35.47 14.94 -11.48
N ASN A 266 -35.03 13.71 -11.27
CA ASN A 266 -34.20 12.93 -12.17
C ASN A 266 -35.00 12.09 -13.17
N GLY A 267 -36.32 12.05 -13.07
CA GLY A 267 -37.23 11.39 -14.00
C GLY A 267 -37.56 9.93 -13.66
N PHE A 268 -37.25 9.47 -12.45
CA PHE A 268 -37.66 8.14 -11.98
C PHE A 268 -39.05 8.18 -11.39
N GLU A 269 -39.81 7.13 -11.68
CA GLU A 269 -41.14 6.95 -11.08
C GLU A 269 -40.98 6.38 -9.67
N GLU A 270 -41.46 7.11 -8.68
CA GLU A 270 -41.47 6.74 -7.26
C GLU A 270 -42.85 6.32 -6.81
N ASP A 271 -42.92 5.25 -6.04
CA ASP A 271 -44.18 4.63 -5.55
C ASP A 271 -43.95 4.07 -4.14
N TYR A 272 -44.28 4.84 -3.15
CA TYR A 272 -44.01 4.52 -1.76
C TYR A 272 -45.24 4.46 -0.88
N VAL A 273 -45.24 3.52 0.07
CA VAL A 273 -46.19 3.43 1.14
C VAL A 273 -45.47 3.71 2.46
N SER A 274 -45.98 4.63 3.25
CA SER A 274 -45.44 4.96 4.56
C SER A 274 -45.48 3.78 5.51
N ASP A 275 -44.67 3.84 6.56
CA ASP A 275 -44.90 3.02 7.73
C ASP A 275 -46.32 3.27 8.28
N ALA A 276 -46.85 2.23 8.90
CA ALA A 276 -48.16 2.34 9.53
C ALA A 276 -48.08 3.19 10.81
N THR A 277 -49.06 4.05 11.00
CA THR A 277 -49.24 4.72 12.27
C THR A 277 -49.49 3.73 13.42
N ILE A 278 -49.41 4.17 14.66
CA ILE A 278 -50.07 3.44 15.75
C ILE A 278 -51.58 3.44 15.52
N THR A 279 -52.30 2.61 16.25
CA THR A 279 -53.75 2.51 16.12
C THR A 279 -54.45 3.84 16.43
N VAL A 280 -55.40 4.21 15.57
CA VAL A 280 -56.24 5.39 15.80
C VAL A 280 -56.96 5.29 17.16
N SER A 281 -56.80 6.34 17.94
CA SER A 281 -57.40 6.43 19.29
C SER A 281 -58.27 7.69 19.48
N ASN A 282 -59.05 7.74 20.55
CA ASN A 282 -59.72 8.95 20.99
C ASN A 282 -58.89 9.78 21.98
N VAL A 283 -57.67 9.33 22.30
CA VAL A 283 -56.75 9.95 23.25
C VAL A 283 -55.38 10.03 22.59
N ALA A 284 -54.70 11.15 22.70
CA ALA A 284 -53.34 11.32 22.23
C ALA A 284 -52.44 10.27 22.89
N VAL A 285 -51.55 9.64 22.09
CA VAL A 285 -50.58 8.62 22.51
C VAL A 285 -49.22 9.09 22.01
N ASP A 286 -48.25 9.07 22.91
CA ASP A 286 -46.86 9.39 22.58
C ASP A 286 -46.29 8.41 21.55
N GLN A 287 -45.75 8.92 20.46
CA GLN A 287 -44.98 8.17 19.46
C GLN A 287 -43.54 8.69 19.46
N PRO A 288 -42.57 7.85 19.78
CA PRO A 288 -41.18 8.28 19.82
C PRO A 288 -40.74 8.89 18.49
N GLY A 289 -40.16 10.08 18.53
CA GLY A 289 -39.51 10.68 17.36
C GLY A 289 -38.20 10.02 16.99
N SER A 290 -37.64 10.43 15.87
CA SER A 290 -36.31 10.06 15.39
C SER A 290 -35.55 11.29 14.90
N ILE A 291 -34.25 11.19 14.79
CA ILE A 291 -33.39 12.24 14.26
C ILE A 291 -32.38 11.63 13.32
N GLU A 292 -32.04 12.35 12.26
CA GLU A 292 -31.01 11.95 11.29
C GLU A 292 -30.13 13.15 10.98
N ILE A 293 -28.81 12.89 10.86
CA ILE A 293 -27.84 13.90 10.41
C ILE A 293 -27.76 13.85 8.88
N MET A 294 -28.31 14.88 8.26
CA MET A 294 -28.25 15.07 6.81
C MET A 294 -26.96 15.77 6.41
N GLY A 295 -26.28 15.22 5.41
CA GLY A 295 -25.06 15.75 4.84
C GLY A 295 -24.63 14.96 3.61
N THR A 296 -23.61 15.40 2.93
CA THR A 296 -23.04 14.68 1.78
C THR A 296 -21.72 14.05 2.17
N ALA A 297 -21.65 12.72 2.11
CA ALA A 297 -20.38 11.99 2.30
C ALA A 297 -19.47 12.15 1.04
N PRO A 298 -18.15 12.22 1.21
CA PRO A 298 -17.44 12.31 2.49
C PRO A 298 -17.69 13.63 3.21
N TYR A 299 -17.90 13.58 4.51
CA TYR A 299 -18.26 14.78 5.30
C TYR A 299 -17.05 15.68 5.50
N LEU A 300 -17.15 16.93 5.04
CA LEU A 300 -16.09 17.92 5.12
C LEU A 300 -16.27 18.89 6.27
N ALA A 301 -15.17 19.34 6.87
CA ALA A 301 -15.19 20.36 7.92
C ALA A 301 -15.82 21.70 7.50
N SER A 302 -15.81 22.00 6.20
CA SER A 302 -16.45 23.19 5.63
C SER A 302 -17.93 23.00 5.26
N ALA A 303 -18.42 21.77 5.27
CA ALA A 303 -19.80 21.46 4.88
C ALA A 303 -20.74 21.59 6.08
N THR A 304 -21.95 22.05 5.82
CA THR A 304 -22.98 22.16 6.86
C THR A 304 -23.73 20.85 6.97
N LEU A 305 -23.80 20.33 8.18
CA LEU A 305 -24.67 19.22 8.58
C LEU A 305 -26.00 19.78 9.05
N THR A 306 -27.08 19.05 8.81
CA THR A 306 -28.42 19.42 9.24
C THR A 306 -29.05 18.27 10.01
N ALA A 307 -29.55 18.54 11.21
CA ALA A 307 -30.27 17.56 12.00
C ALA A 307 -31.77 17.61 11.61
N GLU A 308 -32.25 16.57 10.97
CA GLU A 308 -33.67 16.42 10.66
C GLU A 308 -34.34 15.55 11.72
N ILE A 309 -35.29 16.13 12.44
CA ILE A 309 -36.05 15.45 13.47
C ILE A 309 -37.47 15.19 12.97
N THR A 310 -37.96 13.99 13.19
CA THR A 310 -39.31 13.58 12.85
C THR A 310 -40.03 13.00 14.07
N ASP A 311 -41.29 13.29 14.19
CA ASP A 311 -42.18 12.75 15.24
C ASP A 311 -43.61 12.74 14.73
N ASN A 312 -44.30 11.62 14.86
CA ASN A 312 -45.63 11.45 14.33
C ASN A 312 -46.70 12.28 15.07
N ASN A 313 -46.39 12.74 16.28
CA ASN A 313 -47.26 13.69 17.03
C ASN A 313 -47.07 15.14 16.54
N GLY A 314 -46.07 15.36 15.65
CA GLY A 314 -45.69 16.67 15.11
C GLY A 314 -44.79 17.44 16.07
N ILE A 315 -43.80 18.13 15.50
CA ILE A 315 -42.85 18.95 16.25
C ILE A 315 -42.84 20.36 15.68
N GLU A 316 -42.91 21.37 16.55
CA GLU A 316 -42.58 22.73 16.18
C GLU A 316 -41.07 22.95 16.39
N GLU A 317 -40.35 23.39 15.38
CA GLU A 317 -38.90 23.62 15.43
C GLU A 317 -38.47 24.49 16.63
N THR A 318 -39.30 25.41 17.04
CA THR A 318 -39.08 26.28 18.22
C THR A 318 -39.05 25.52 19.54
N ASN A 319 -39.53 24.30 19.56
CA ASN A 319 -39.60 23.43 20.74
C ASN A 319 -38.46 22.41 20.79
N VAL A 320 -37.51 22.50 19.85
CA VAL A 320 -36.37 21.59 19.76
C VAL A 320 -35.13 22.27 20.30
N VAL A 321 -34.40 21.56 21.15
CA VAL A 321 -33.08 21.98 21.67
C VAL A 321 -32.04 21.00 21.18
N TYR A 322 -31.17 21.46 20.31
CA TYR A 322 -30.06 20.67 19.74
C TYR A 322 -28.79 20.80 20.58
N SER A 323 -27.99 19.76 20.60
CA SER A 323 -26.65 19.75 21.15
C SER A 323 -25.77 18.82 20.27
N TRP A 324 -24.75 19.39 19.66
CA TRP A 324 -23.79 18.65 18.85
C TRP A 324 -22.59 18.27 19.69
N SER A 325 -22.02 17.10 19.38
CA SER A 325 -20.79 16.60 20.02
C SER A 325 -19.82 16.01 18.99
N ALA A 326 -18.54 16.03 19.33
CA ALA A 326 -17.46 15.38 18.59
C ALA A 326 -16.84 14.31 19.49
N ASP A 327 -16.77 13.07 19.00
CA ASP A 327 -16.28 11.91 19.75
C ASP A 327 -16.92 11.79 21.15
N GLY A 328 -18.21 12.13 21.25
CA GLY A 328 -18.98 12.10 22.50
C GLY A 328 -18.74 13.29 23.43
N VAL A 329 -17.91 14.27 23.06
CA VAL A 329 -17.68 15.49 23.83
C VAL A 329 -18.52 16.63 23.27
N GLU A 330 -19.36 17.26 24.11
CA GLU A 330 -20.23 18.35 23.68
C GLU A 330 -19.44 19.55 23.13
N ILE A 331 -19.87 20.04 21.97
CA ILE A 331 -19.28 21.20 21.30
C ILE A 331 -19.96 22.46 21.82
N THR A 332 -19.23 23.25 22.59
CA THR A 332 -19.76 24.46 23.23
C THR A 332 -20.33 25.44 22.20
N GLY A 333 -21.61 25.76 22.33
CA GLY A 333 -22.33 26.70 21.48
C GLY A 333 -22.89 26.12 20.18
N ALA A 334 -22.70 24.84 19.90
CA ALA A 334 -23.31 24.14 18.80
C ALA A 334 -24.70 23.64 19.18
N ASN A 335 -25.66 24.54 19.12
CA ASN A 335 -27.04 24.32 19.62
C ASN A 335 -28.13 24.69 18.59
N SER A 336 -27.76 24.74 17.32
CA SER A 336 -28.70 25.02 16.22
C SER A 336 -29.02 23.72 15.47
N LYS A 337 -30.13 23.73 14.72
CA LYS A 337 -30.50 22.64 13.79
C LYS A 337 -29.35 22.29 12.84
N THR A 338 -28.60 23.30 12.43
CA THR A 338 -27.44 23.10 11.52
C THR A 338 -26.13 23.31 12.26
N TYR A 339 -25.13 22.56 11.86
CA TYR A 339 -23.79 22.66 12.40
C TYR A 339 -22.74 22.52 11.27
N THR A 340 -21.69 23.34 11.32
CA THR A 340 -20.54 23.24 10.40
C THR A 340 -19.29 22.90 11.22
N PRO A 341 -18.71 21.69 11.05
CA PRO A 341 -17.66 21.17 11.93
C PRO A 341 -16.26 21.72 11.57
N THR A 342 -16.07 23.05 11.59
CA THR A 342 -14.89 23.74 11.10
C THR A 342 -13.57 23.41 11.85
N SER A 343 -13.66 22.82 13.04
CA SER A 343 -12.51 22.46 13.86
C SER A 343 -12.58 21.02 14.40
N GLN A 344 -13.40 20.18 13.79
CA GLN A 344 -13.63 18.79 14.21
C GLN A 344 -13.16 17.78 13.15
N ALA A 345 -12.19 18.16 12.30
CA ALA A 345 -11.56 17.19 11.43
C ALA A 345 -11.00 16.01 12.25
N GLY A 346 -11.19 14.81 11.77
CA GLY A 346 -10.79 13.59 12.47
C GLY A 346 -11.78 13.06 13.50
N SER A 347 -12.85 13.80 13.80
CA SER A 347 -13.86 13.39 14.79
C SER A 347 -15.14 12.86 14.14
N ILE A 348 -15.83 11.99 14.84
CA ILE A 348 -17.20 11.56 14.52
C ILE A 348 -18.16 12.56 15.18
N ILE A 349 -19.03 13.15 14.36
CA ILE A 349 -20.03 14.11 14.85
C ILE A 349 -21.31 13.38 15.20
N SER A 350 -21.88 13.74 16.33
CA SER A 350 -23.20 13.29 16.75
C SER A 350 -24.08 14.48 17.17
N VAL A 351 -25.38 14.30 17.10
CA VAL A 351 -26.38 15.27 17.54
C VAL A 351 -27.32 14.62 18.56
N ASN A 352 -27.66 15.39 19.56
CA ASN A 352 -28.73 15.08 20.49
C ASN A 352 -29.79 16.18 20.35
N ALA A 353 -31.06 15.82 20.25
CA ALA A 353 -32.16 16.76 20.26
C ALA A 353 -33.17 16.39 21.35
N SER A 354 -33.51 17.39 22.18
CA SER A 354 -34.62 17.29 23.13
C SER A 354 -35.77 18.16 22.64
N TYR A 355 -36.96 17.64 22.66
CA TYR A 355 -38.12 18.30 22.09
C TYR A 355 -39.38 18.09 22.92
N THR A 356 -40.41 18.89 22.63
CA THR A 356 -41.78 18.66 23.06
C THR A 356 -42.64 18.66 21.81
N ASP A 357 -43.42 17.61 21.61
CA ASP A 357 -44.32 17.48 20.48
C ASP A 357 -45.60 18.32 20.62
N ASN A 358 -46.46 18.28 19.61
CA ASN A 358 -47.70 19.04 19.59
C ASN A 358 -48.77 18.51 20.57
N ASP A 359 -48.62 17.28 21.05
CA ASP A 359 -49.47 16.66 22.05
C ASP A 359 -48.90 16.80 23.49
N ALA A 360 -47.83 17.59 23.64
CA ALA A 360 -47.15 17.91 24.89
C ALA A 360 -46.35 16.74 25.51
N PHE A 361 -46.00 15.71 24.73
CA PHE A 361 -45.02 14.71 25.15
C PHE A 361 -43.61 15.26 24.95
N THR A 362 -42.67 14.81 25.79
CA THR A 362 -41.25 15.20 25.70
C THR A 362 -40.40 14.02 25.29
N GLY A 363 -39.54 14.25 24.30
CA GLY A 363 -38.60 13.24 23.78
C GLY A 363 -37.16 13.72 23.76
N THR A 364 -36.27 12.75 23.67
CA THR A 364 -34.85 12.98 23.38
C THR A 364 -34.37 11.93 22.37
N VAL A 365 -33.77 12.37 21.31
CA VAL A 365 -33.28 11.53 20.22
C VAL A 365 -31.85 11.86 19.88
N THR A 366 -31.11 10.89 19.41
CA THR A 366 -29.68 11.04 19.07
C THR A 366 -29.37 10.36 17.75
N ASP A 367 -28.45 10.96 17.01
CA ASP A 367 -27.84 10.36 15.81
C ASP A 367 -26.34 10.66 15.75
N SER A 368 -25.62 9.88 14.97
CA SER A 368 -24.16 9.99 14.83
C SER A 368 -23.76 9.62 13.41
N LEU A 369 -22.84 10.38 12.82
CA LEU A 369 -22.25 10.01 11.55
C LEU A 369 -21.51 8.67 11.67
N ASP A 370 -21.55 7.88 10.62
CA ASP A 370 -20.84 6.60 10.53
C ASP A 370 -19.35 6.80 10.26
N THR A 371 -18.96 7.95 9.72
CA THR A 371 -17.59 8.29 9.35
C THR A 371 -17.15 9.60 9.98
N LEU A 372 -15.84 9.79 10.04
CA LEU A 372 -15.27 11.03 10.58
C LEU A 372 -15.34 12.20 9.58
N ILE A 373 -15.12 13.40 10.12
CA ILE A 373 -15.02 14.63 9.33
C ILE A 373 -13.61 14.74 8.70
N TYR A 374 -13.55 15.11 7.43
CA TYR A 374 -12.32 15.42 6.70
C TYR A 374 -12.16 16.93 6.54
N THR A 375 -10.91 17.43 6.60
CA THR A 375 -10.64 18.82 6.23
C THR A 375 -10.80 18.97 4.72
N GLN A 376 -10.23 18.07 3.95
CA GLN A 376 -10.27 18.04 2.50
C GLN A 376 -10.17 16.61 1.99
N VAL A 377 -10.64 16.39 0.77
CA VAL A 377 -10.52 15.13 0.04
C VAL A 377 -9.88 15.40 -1.32
N VAL A 378 -8.94 14.54 -1.72
CA VAL A 378 -8.25 14.64 -3.01
C VAL A 378 -8.36 13.33 -3.79
N GLY A 379 -8.36 13.44 -5.11
CA GLY A 379 -8.57 12.33 -6.02
C GLY A 379 -7.41 12.05 -6.99
N ASP A 380 -6.36 12.85 -6.96
CA ASP A 380 -5.22 12.73 -7.86
C ASP A 380 -3.91 13.23 -7.22
N THR A 381 -2.78 12.88 -7.85
CA THR A 381 -1.44 13.24 -7.37
C THR A 381 -1.23 14.75 -7.27
N ALA A 382 -1.66 15.53 -8.26
CA ALA A 382 -1.43 16.96 -8.27
C ALA A 382 -2.20 17.67 -7.16
N SER A 383 -3.43 17.23 -6.90
CA SER A 383 -4.24 17.69 -5.77
C SER A 383 -3.61 17.32 -4.44
N LEU A 384 -3.06 16.11 -4.30
CA LEU A 384 -2.34 15.69 -3.11
C LEU A 384 -1.14 16.59 -2.85
N GLU A 385 -0.24 16.74 -3.84
CA GLU A 385 0.98 17.55 -3.73
C GLU A 385 0.68 19.02 -3.41
N SER A 386 -0.36 19.59 -4.01
CA SER A 386 -0.74 21.00 -3.78
C SER A 386 -1.43 21.22 -2.43
N THR A 387 -2.10 20.23 -1.89
CA THR A 387 -2.89 20.35 -0.65
C THR A 387 -2.07 20.10 0.58
N ILE A 388 -1.18 19.10 0.57
CA ILE A 388 -0.47 18.64 1.76
C ILE A 388 0.30 19.75 2.47
N GLY A 389 0.94 20.64 1.72
CA GLY A 389 1.79 21.72 2.25
C GLY A 389 1.03 22.93 2.83
N VAL A 390 -0.30 22.97 2.73
CA VAL A 390 -1.12 24.09 3.23
C VAL A 390 -2.02 23.69 4.41
N LEU A 391 -2.01 22.42 4.80
CA LEU A 391 -2.78 21.91 5.92
C LEU A 391 -2.18 22.32 7.26
N ALA A 392 -3.04 22.52 8.23
CA ALA A 392 -2.68 22.90 9.60
C ALA A 392 -2.70 21.69 10.54
N ASP A 393 -2.24 21.92 11.74
CA ASP A 393 -2.24 20.94 12.82
C ASP A 393 -3.66 20.43 13.11
N GLY A 394 -3.82 19.10 13.15
CA GLY A 394 -5.10 18.43 13.34
C GLY A 394 -5.96 18.26 12.09
N ASP A 395 -5.52 18.77 10.92
CA ASP A 395 -6.24 18.57 9.66
C ASP A 395 -6.21 17.11 9.20
N VAL A 396 -7.27 16.67 8.53
CA VAL A 396 -7.41 15.33 7.98
C VAL A 396 -7.61 15.41 6.47
N LEU A 397 -6.66 14.87 5.72
CA LEU A 397 -6.71 14.74 4.27
C LEU A 397 -7.15 13.33 3.88
N GLY A 398 -8.31 13.24 3.24
CA GLY A 398 -8.86 11.98 2.72
C GLY A 398 -8.37 11.69 1.30
N LEU A 399 -8.00 10.45 1.04
CA LEU A 399 -7.70 9.94 -0.30
C LEU A 399 -8.82 9.01 -0.76
N ASN A 400 -9.33 9.20 -1.98
CA ASN A 400 -10.21 8.23 -2.61
C ASN A 400 -9.41 7.09 -3.27
N THR A 401 -10.10 6.07 -3.78
CA THR A 401 -9.45 4.98 -4.52
C THR A 401 -8.89 5.52 -5.83
N ASN A 402 -7.57 5.65 -5.89
CA ASN A 402 -6.79 6.02 -7.07
C ASN A 402 -5.33 5.64 -6.85
N ILE A 403 -4.52 5.69 -7.91
CA ILE A 403 -3.07 5.57 -7.84
C ILE A 403 -2.47 6.98 -7.79
N TYR A 404 -1.69 7.24 -6.75
CA TYR A 404 -0.98 8.49 -6.54
C TYR A 404 0.51 8.24 -6.71
N SER A 405 1.15 8.96 -7.63
CA SER A 405 2.59 8.85 -7.88
C SER A 405 3.25 10.22 -7.71
N PRO A 406 3.51 10.66 -6.46
CA PRO A 406 4.08 11.95 -6.18
C PRO A 406 5.49 12.09 -6.78
N THR A 407 5.76 13.25 -7.38
CA THR A 407 7.07 13.59 -7.96
C THR A 407 7.92 14.44 -7.03
N ALA A 408 7.37 14.84 -5.90
CA ALA A 408 8.02 15.58 -4.84
C ALA A 408 7.75 14.93 -3.48
N ALA A 409 8.59 15.22 -2.49
CA ALA A 409 8.37 14.74 -1.13
C ALA A 409 7.03 15.23 -0.58
N ILE A 410 6.30 14.32 0.04
CA ILE A 410 5.10 14.62 0.82
C ILE A 410 5.57 15.11 2.20
N GLU A 411 5.63 16.43 2.37
CA GLU A 411 6.16 17.06 3.57
C GLU A 411 5.06 17.33 4.60
N PHE A 412 5.16 16.71 5.76
CA PHE A 412 4.31 16.98 6.92
C PHE A 412 4.99 18.03 7.80
N ALA A 413 4.63 19.28 7.58
CA ALA A 413 5.11 20.42 8.37
C ALA A 413 4.23 20.70 9.61
N SER A 414 3.16 19.92 9.81
CA SER A 414 2.21 19.99 10.91
C SER A 414 1.64 18.60 11.21
N GLY A 415 1.02 18.42 12.37
CA GLY A 415 0.42 17.15 12.81
C GLY A 415 -0.87 16.83 12.07
N ILE A 416 -0.77 16.55 10.79
CA ILE A 416 -1.90 16.18 9.92
C ILE A 416 -2.09 14.68 9.83
N THR A 417 -3.30 14.27 9.46
CA THR A 417 -3.62 12.88 9.13
C THR A 417 -3.87 12.74 7.63
N LEU A 418 -3.06 11.94 6.96
CA LEU A 418 -3.27 11.45 5.60
C LEU A 418 -3.92 10.07 5.67
N ARG A 419 -5.11 9.90 5.11
CA ARG A 419 -5.80 8.62 5.25
C ARG A 419 -6.71 8.27 4.08
N ALA A 420 -6.96 6.97 3.91
CA ALA A 420 -8.02 6.49 3.03
C ALA A 420 -9.40 7.01 3.48
N LEU A 421 -10.26 7.33 2.53
CA LEU A 421 -11.69 7.46 2.81
C LEU A 421 -12.27 6.10 3.22
N GLU A 422 -13.35 6.13 3.98
CA GLU A 422 -14.06 4.92 4.41
C GLU A 422 -14.43 4.04 3.19
N GLY A 423 -14.07 2.76 3.25
CA GLY A 423 -14.31 1.81 2.17
C GLY A 423 -13.48 2.01 0.90
N GLN A 424 -12.53 2.93 0.88
CA GLN A 424 -11.64 3.20 -0.25
C GLN A 424 -10.26 2.57 -0.04
N THR A 425 -9.56 2.33 -1.15
CA THR A 425 -8.23 1.71 -1.16
C THR A 425 -7.25 2.51 -2.03
N PRO A 426 -6.84 3.70 -1.58
CA PRO A 426 -5.85 4.51 -2.31
C PRO A 426 -4.50 3.82 -2.34
N THR A 427 -3.77 4.01 -3.43
CA THR A 427 -2.42 3.45 -3.62
C THR A 427 -1.42 4.58 -3.82
N LEU A 428 -0.33 4.57 -3.06
CA LEU A 428 0.88 5.36 -3.34
C LEU A 428 1.89 4.47 -4.05
N SER A 429 2.46 4.94 -5.15
CA SER A 429 3.34 4.15 -6.02
C SER A 429 4.46 5.01 -6.60
N GLY A 430 5.60 4.39 -6.92
CA GLY A 430 6.77 5.04 -7.52
C GLY A 430 7.81 5.49 -6.50
N ASP A 431 8.64 6.47 -6.88
CA ASP A 431 9.69 7.03 -6.02
C ASP A 431 9.07 7.92 -4.94
N LEU A 432 9.03 7.43 -3.70
CA LEU A 432 8.29 8.05 -2.62
C LEU A 432 9.20 8.63 -1.53
N CYS A 433 8.78 9.77 -1.01
CA CYS A 433 9.25 10.31 0.26
C CYS A 433 8.06 10.89 1.03
N ILE A 434 7.73 10.29 2.17
CA ILE A 434 6.86 10.91 3.17
C ILE A 434 7.77 11.36 4.33
N HIS A 435 7.88 12.65 4.51
CA HIS A 435 8.72 13.24 5.54
C HIS A 435 7.90 13.97 6.58
N VAL A 436 8.06 13.59 7.85
CA VAL A 436 7.49 14.29 9.00
C VAL A 436 8.63 15.10 9.66
N ALA A 437 8.52 16.41 9.58
CA ALA A 437 9.57 17.31 10.03
C ALA A 437 9.77 17.27 11.54
N ASP A 438 11.00 17.64 11.98
CA ASP A 438 11.31 17.80 13.42
C ASP A 438 10.37 18.83 14.07
N GLY A 439 9.89 18.50 15.27
CA GLY A 439 8.95 19.31 16.03
C GLY A 439 7.48 19.18 15.61
N VAL A 440 7.16 18.36 14.63
CA VAL A 440 5.78 17.97 14.32
C VAL A 440 5.29 16.92 15.32
N ASP A 441 4.09 17.10 15.84
CA ASP A 441 3.48 16.21 16.82
C ASP A 441 2.18 15.58 16.25
N GLY A 442 2.04 14.26 16.37
CA GLY A 442 0.80 13.55 16.07
C GLY A 442 0.46 13.39 14.58
N ALA A 443 1.42 13.51 13.67
CA ALA A 443 1.19 13.22 12.26
C ALA A 443 0.80 11.76 12.05
N ALA A 444 -0.09 11.47 11.06
CA ALA A 444 -0.58 10.12 10.83
C ALA A 444 -0.72 9.77 9.34
N VAL A 445 -0.45 8.49 9.02
CA VAL A 445 -0.72 7.88 7.71
C VAL A 445 -1.53 6.60 7.93
N THR A 446 -2.74 6.51 7.35
CA THR A 446 -3.66 5.43 7.71
C THR A 446 -4.45 4.88 6.51
N GLY A 447 -4.49 3.54 6.38
CA GLY A 447 -5.37 2.84 5.43
C GLY A 447 -4.92 2.91 3.97
N ILE A 448 -3.65 3.18 3.71
CA ILE A 448 -3.09 3.39 2.37
C ILE A 448 -2.31 2.15 1.93
N THR A 449 -2.42 1.81 0.66
CA THR A 449 -1.60 0.79 0.02
C THR A 449 -0.38 1.44 -0.63
N PHE A 450 0.78 0.83 -0.47
CA PHE A 450 2.04 1.24 -1.08
C PHE A 450 2.52 0.09 -1.97
N THR A 451 2.72 0.36 -3.26
CA THR A 451 3.18 -0.63 -4.24
C THR A 451 4.25 -0.03 -5.15
N ASP A 452 5.11 -0.85 -5.72
CA ASP A 452 6.18 -0.42 -6.63
C ASP A 452 7.01 0.74 -6.05
N ILE A 453 7.29 0.66 -4.74
CA ILE A 453 7.89 1.76 -3.98
C ILE A 453 9.42 1.76 -4.09
N ASP A 454 9.97 2.93 -4.36
CA ASP A 454 11.39 3.25 -4.22
C ASP A 454 11.57 4.54 -3.41
N THR A 455 12.81 4.93 -3.10
CA THR A 455 13.08 6.19 -2.41
C THR A 455 13.22 7.34 -3.40
N LEU A 456 12.62 8.47 -3.10
CA LEU A 456 12.77 9.70 -3.90
C LEU A 456 14.16 10.31 -3.65
N SER A 457 15.07 10.12 -4.59
CA SER A 457 16.45 10.59 -4.51
C SER A 457 16.56 12.11 -4.37
N GLY A 458 17.44 12.57 -3.49
CA GLY A 458 17.67 14.00 -3.24
C GLY A 458 16.55 14.69 -2.46
N SER A 459 15.63 13.95 -1.88
CA SER A 459 14.54 14.44 -1.04
C SER A 459 14.96 14.60 0.44
N SER A 460 14.04 15.08 1.26
CA SER A 460 14.22 15.14 2.73
C SER A 460 14.38 13.76 3.37
N CYS A 461 13.89 12.69 2.72
CA CYS A 461 14.06 11.31 3.17
C CYS A 461 15.47 10.73 2.90
N ASP A 462 16.33 11.47 2.21
CA ASP A 462 17.70 11.09 1.83
C ASP A 462 18.76 11.75 2.76
N SER A 463 18.37 12.27 3.92
CA SER A 463 19.25 13.01 4.82
C SER A 463 20.13 12.11 5.70
N GLY A 464 20.85 11.17 5.09
CA GLY A 464 21.81 10.26 5.73
C GLY A 464 21.29 8.86 6.00
N GLU A 465 20.03 8.58 5.70
CA GLU A 465 19.39 7.27 5.71
C GLU A 465 18.26 7.27 4.67
N GLU A 466 18.41 6.56 3.60
CA GLU A 466 17.39 6.48 2.56
C GLU A 466 16.13 5.77 3.05
N ALA A 467 14.99 6.46 3.02
CA ALA A 467 13.72 5.92 3.49
C ALA A 467 12.55 6.33 2.58
N VAL A 468 11.54 5.48 2.51
CA VAL A 468 10.24 5.83 1.91
C VAL A 468 9.46 6.75 2.85
N ILE A 469 9.50 6.46 4.13
CA ILE A 469 8.87 7.25 5.18
C ILE A 469 9.93 7.61 6.23
N TYR A 470 10.15 8.89 6.42
CA TYR A 470 11.13 9.41 7.34
C TYR A 470 10.47 10.37 8.33
N SER A 471 10.36 9.96 9.59
CA SER A 471 9.72 10.75 10.63
C SER A 471 10.74 11.25 11.67
N GLU A 472 10.87 12.55 11.76
CA GLU A 472 11.59 13.24 12.86
C GLU A 472 10.62 13.75 13.92
N GLY A 473 9.30 13.76 13.62
CA GLY A 473 8.25 14.22 14.51
C GLY A 473 7.88 13.21 15.61
N ASP A 474 7.29 13.72 16.68
CA ASP A 474 6.82 12.92 17.80
C ASP A 474 5.42 12.36 17.56
N ASN A 475 5.08 11.25 18.24
CA ASN A 475 3.76 10.61 18.20
C ASN A 475 3.25 10.28 16.79
N PHE A 476 4.15 10.00 15.86
CA PHE A 476 3.78 9.60 14.50
C PHE A 476 2.99 8.30 14.49
N VAL A 477 1.88 8.28 13.76
CA VAL A 477 1.02 7.09 13.62
C VAL A 477 1.08 6.55 12.20
N PHE A 478 1.46 5.28 12.06
CA PHE A 478 1.38 4.56 10.80
C PHE A 478 0.52 3.30 11.01
N SER A 479 -0.73 3.33 10.54
CA SER A 479 -1.69 2.31 10.90
C SER A 479 -2.56 1.83 9.74
N GLN A 480 -2.91 0.53 9.76
CA GLN A 480 -3.82 -0.09 8.77
C GLN A 480 -3.34 0.05 7.32
N ASN A 481 -2.05 0.26 7.10
CA ASN A 481 -1.47 0.38 5.77
C ASN A 481 -1.00 -0.98 5.26
N THR A 482 -0.91 -1.09 3.95
CA THR A 482 -0.26 -2.22 3.28
C THR A 482 0.95 -1.71 2.52
N MET A 483 2.14 -2.21 2.81
CA MET A 483 3.34 -1.99 2.01
C MET A 483 3.68 -3.31 1.32
N ASP A 484 3.54 -3.33 0.01
CA ASP A 484 3.84 -4.48 -0.83
C ASP A 484 4.98 -4.13 -1.78
N GLY A 485 6.12 -4.76 -1.55
CA GLY A 485 7.37 -4.46 -2.25
C GLY A 485 7.75 -5.53 -3.25
N GLU A 486 6.92 -5.84 -4.24
CA GLU A 486 7.39 -6.57 -5.41
C GLU A 486 8.34 -5.67 -6.19
N GLN A 487 9.64 -5.92 -6.05
CA GLN A 487 10.73 -5.36 -6.85
C GLN A 487 11.02 -3.86 -6.75
N ALA A 488 11.76 -3.44 -5.76
CA ALA A 488 12.63 -2.29 -5.97
C ALA A 488 13.87 -2.76 -6.76
N ILE A 489 13.92 -2.49 -8.03
CA ILE A 489 15.17 -2.59 -8.82
C ILE A 489 16.02 -1.39 -8.43
N LEU A 490 16.82 -1.53 -7.39
CA LEU A 490 17.66 -0.45 -6.92
C LEU A 490 18.96 -0.42 -7.72
N ASN A 491 19.21 0.71 -8.36
CA ASN A 491 20.47 1.05 -8.98
C ASN A 491 21.53 1.59 -7.99
N TYR A 492 21.34 1.39 -6.68
CA TYR A 492 22.25 1.88 -5.64
C TYR A 492 23.08 0.73 -5.05
N PRO A 493 24.33 0.54 -5.47
CA PRO A 493 25.13 -0.61 -5.05
C PRO A 493 25.70 -0.52 -3.63
N ASP A 494 25.60 0.61 -2.93
CA ASP A 494 26.35 0.87 -1.70
C ASP A 494 25.52 1.46 -0.54
N ASP A 495 24.20 1.74 -0.69
CA ASP A 495 23.42 2.45 0.33
C ASP A 495 22.32 1.59 0.94
N SER A 496 22.11 1.71 2.26
CA SER A 496 21.07 1.00 2.97
C SER A 496 19.72 1.72 2.83
N TYR A 497 18.71 0.98 2.41
CA TYR A 497 17.36 1.47 2.13
C TYR A 497 16.37 0.98 3.18
N HIS A 498 15.54 1.89 3.68
CA HIS A 498 14.54 1.60 4.69
C HIS A 498 13.12 1.93 4.21
N TRP A 499 12.13 1.17 4.66
CA TRP A 499 10.74 1.57 4.42
C TRP A 499 10.32 2.67 5.39
N LEU A 500 10.55 2.48 6.69
CA LEU A 500 10.27 3.47 7.71
C LEU A 500 11.52 3.76 8.54
N VAL A 501 11.85 5.03 8.70
CA VAL A 501 12.84 5.52 9.67
C VAL A 501 12.14 6.46 10.65
N LEU A 502 12.27 6.17 11.94
CA LEU A 502 11.63 6.92 13.03
C LEU A 502 12.69 7.51 13.94
N LYS A 503 12.76 8.83 14.03
CA LYS A 503 13.70 9.60 14.86
C LYS A 503 13.05 10.28 16.04
N GLY A 504 11.80 10.75 15.89
CA GLY A 504 11.02 11.31 16.99
C GLY A 504 10.64 10.25 18.03
N SER A 505 9.90 10.61 19.04
CA SER A 505 9.46 9.70 20.11
C SER A 505 7.97 9.37 20.00
N GLY A 506 7.52 8.30 20.67
CA GLY A 506 6.12 7.97 20.81
C GLY A 506 5.43 7.44 19.57
N ALA A 507 6.14 7.07 18.52
CA ALA A 507 5.49 6.58 17.30
C ALA A 507 4.72 5.28 17.54
N LEU A 508 3.54 5.17 16.91
CA LEU A 508 2.67 4.00 16.92
C LEU A 508 2.58 3.40 15.51
N ILE A 509 3.10 2.19 15.36
CA ILE A 509 3.07 1.43 14.11
C ILE A 509 2.19 0.21 14.33
N GLU A 510 0.93 0.25 13.86
CA GLU A 510 0.00 -0.82 14.18
C GLU A 510 -0.90 -1.26 13.02
N ARG A 511 -1.26 -2.55 13.04
CA ARG A 511 -2.22 -3.16 12.09
C ARG A 511 -1.82 -2.98 10.62
N ASN A 512 -0.53 -2.88 10.35
CA ASN A 512 -0.03 -2.80 8.99
C ASN A 512 0.32 -4.19 8.46
N THR A 513 0.31 -4.32 7.14
CA THR A 513 0.88 -5.45 6.42
C THR A 513 2.13 -4.99 5.69
N PHE A 514 3.24 -5.65 5.95
CA PHE A 514 4.52 -5.45 5.27
C PHE A 514 4.88 -6.76 4.57
N SER A 515 4.85 -6.76 3.23
CA SER A 515 5.07 -7.97 2.43
C SER A 515 6.00 -7.72 1.24
N GLY A 516 6.54 -8.80 0.68
CA GLY A 516 7.19 -8.78 -0.63
C GLY A 516 8.51 -8.03 -0.70
N ARG A 517 9.15 -7.68 0.44
CA ARG A 517 10.46 -7.05 0.38
C ARG A 517 11.53 -8.04 -0.06
N ASP A 518 11.84 -8.03 -1.35
CA ASP A 518 12.86 -8.86 -1.98
C ASP A 518 13.99 -7.96 -2.49
N VAL A 519 15.00 -7.72 -1.66
CA VAL A 519 16.13 -6.87 -2.02
C VAL A 519 17.46 -7.52 -1.68
N ALA A 520 18.37 -7.47 -2.64
CA ALA A 520 19.77 -7.83 -2.47
C ALA A 520 20.57 -6.81 -1.63
N GLN A 521 19.91 -5.86 -0.95
CA GLN A 521 20.56 -4.73 -0.30
C GLN A 521 20.30 -4.68 1.21
N GLU A 522 21.21 -4.02 1.92
CA GLU A 522 21.09 -3.74 3.34
C GLU A 522 19.92 -2.79 3.61
N GLY A 523 19.26 -2.94 4.75
CA GLY A 523 18.19 -2.06 5.16
C GLY A 523 17.19 -2.70 6.10
N SER A 524 16.17 -1.95 6.48
CA SER A 524 15.13 -2.43 7.40
C SER A 524 13.75 -2.10 6.87
N VAL A 525 12.75 -2.92 7.25
CA VAL A 525 11.37 -2.51 7.10
C VAL A 525 11.10 -1.33 8.03
N ILE A 526 11.43 -1.46 9.30
CA ILE A 526 11.33 -0.37 10.27
C ILE A 526 12.70 -0.18 10.96
N LYS A 527 13.21 1.04 10.95
CA LYS A 527 14.38 1.47 11.70
C LYS A 527 13.99 2.51 12.73
N LEU A 528 14.32 2.25 13.98
CA LEU A 528 14.23 3.22 15.06
C LEU A 528 15.62 3.86 15.24
N ALA A 529 15.71 5.17 15.05
CA ALA A 529 16.95 5.89 15.27
C ALA A 529 17.22 6.09 16.76
N SER A 530 18.45 6.40 17.11
CA SER A 530 18.94 6.49 18.50
C SER A 530 18.35 7.62 19.33
N SER A 531 17.71 8.61 18.70
CA SER A 531 17.21 9.79 19.39
C SER A 531 15.77 9.66 19.94
N GLY A 532 15.00 8.69 19.45
CA GLY A 532 13.61 8.51 19.85
C GLY A 532 13.40 7.53 21.00
N SER A 533 12.27 7.65 21.68
CA SER A 533 11.86 6.75 22.77
C SER A 533 10.37 6.40 22.68
N ASP A 534 9.97 5.43 23.49
CA ASP A 534 8.57 5.09 23.73
C ASP A 534 7.75 4.68 22.48
N HIS A 535 8.43 4.18 21.45
CA HIS A 535 7.76 3.69 20.25
C HIS A 535 7.03 2.38 20.52
N VAL A 536 5.87 2.19 19.85
CA VAL A 536 5.07 0.98 19.93
C VAL A 536 4.88 0.40 18.52
N ILE A 537 5.32 -0.83 18.32
CA ILE A 537 5.12 -1.60 17.08
C ILE A 537 4.26 -2.81 17.41
N GLN A 538 2.99 -2.81 16.98
CA GLN A 538 2.05 -3.83 17.42
C GLN A 538 1.04 -4.26 16.35
N TYR A 539 0.59 -5.51 16.46
CA TYR A 539 -0.45 -6.10 15.59
C TYR A 539 -0.14 -6.02 14.09
N ASN A 540 1.12 -5.90 13.70
CA ASN A 540 1.52 -5.87 12.29
C ASN A 540 1.75 -7.31 11.77
N LEU A 541 1.52 -7.48 10.47
CA LEU A 541 1.93 -8.65 9.72
C LEU A 541 3.19 -8.31 8.91
N PHE A 542 4.24 -9.10 9.06
CA PHE A 542 5.43 -9.09 8.20
C PHE A 542 5.48 -10.43 7.49
N SER A 543 5.41 -10.44 6.16
CA SER A 543 5.34 -11.70 5.40
C SER A 543 6.13 -11.66 4.10
N ASP A 544 6.42 -12.86 3.59
CA ASP A 544 6.86 -13.15 2.24
C ASP A 544 8.04 -12.29 1.75
N SER A 545 8.96 -11.96 2.67
CA SER A 545 10.18 -11.22 2.38
C SER A 545 11.35 -12.18 2.24
N ALA A 546 12.12 -12.06 1.15
CA ALA A 546 13.27 -12.90 0.86
C ALA A 546 14.51 -12.05 0.60
N ASN A 547 15.67 -12.60 0.89
CA ASN A 547 16.97 -12.03 0.50
C ASN A 547 17.87 -13.15 -0.04
N ASP A 548 18.18 -13.08 -1.31
CA ASP A 548 19.06 -14.05 -1.99
C ASP A 548 20.54 -13.88 -1.65
N ASN A 549 20.93 -12.81 -0.97
CA ASN A 549 22.30 -12.50 -0.64
C ASN A 549 22.58 -12.78 0.83
N TYR A 550 23.07 -13.98 1.12
CA TYR A 550 23.30 -14.54 2.46
C TYR A 550 24.48 -13.94 3.24
N ASP A 551 25.06 -12.83 2.80
CA ASP A 551 26.24 -12.27 3.47
C ASP A 551 25.82 -11.23 4.53
N ASN A 552 26.25 -11.40 5.70
CA ASN A 552 26.25 -10.72 7.01
C ASN A 552 25.49 -9.38 7.25
N SER A 553 24.98 -8.70 6.24
CA SER A 553 24.40 -7.35 6.28
C SER A 553 22.94 -7.27 5.83
N SER A 554 22.29 -8.37 5.75
CA SER A 554 20.99 -8.61 5.15
C SER A 554 19.82 -7.88 5.83
N LEU A 555 18.71 -7.88 5.12
CA LEU A 555 17.40 -7.36 5.51
C LEU A 555 17.09 -7.60 6.99
N LEU A 556 16.88 -6.52 7.70
CA LEU A 556 16.29 -6.52 9.05
C LEU A 556 14.81 -6.16 8.91
N LEU A 557 13.92 -6.90 9.53
CA LEU A 557 12.53 -6.43 9.66
C LEU A 557 12.49 -5.23 10.60
N LEU A 558 13.09 -5.39 11.77
CA LEU A 558 13.13 -4.34 12.79
C LEU A 558 14.58 -4.07 13.20
N ASN A 559 15.04 -2.85 12.98
CA ASN A 559 16.30 -2.34 13.48
C ASN A 559 16.03 -1.33 14.59
N LEU A 560 16.19 -1.76 15.84
CA LEU A 560 15.77 -1.04 17.02
C LEU A 560 16.99 -0.39 17.71
N GLY A 561 17.22 0.87 17.43
CA GLY A 561 18.33 1.66 18.01
C GLY A 561 19.55 1.81 17.11
N SER A 562 20.63 2.37 17.63
CA SER A 562 21.86 2.68 16.92
C SER A 562 23.09 2.05 17.56
N THR A 563 24.08 1.73 16.73
CA THR A 563 25.38 1.19 17.17
C THR A 563 26.35 2.24 17.67
N THR A 564 26.05 3.53 17.57
CA THR A 564 27.04 4.59 17.80
C THR A 564 26.93 5.23 19.18
N GLY A 565 27.96 5.04 20.01
CA GLY A 565 28.25 5.89 21.15
C GLY A 565 27.42 5.65 22.41
N SER A 566 27.05 6.72 23.10
CA SER A 566 26.32 6.71 24.36
C SER A 566 24.87 6.21 24.24
N ASP A 567 24.33 6.19 23.06
CA ASP A 567 22.89 5.99 22.78
C ASP A 567 22.39 4.59 23.13
N ALA A 568 23.25 3.57 23.08
CA ALA A 568 22.88 2.22 23.50
C ALA A 568 22.56 2.11 25.01
N ALA A 569 23.07 3.03 25.83
CA ALA A 569 22.77 3.10 27.25
C ALA A 569 21.46 3.83 27.56
N ASP A 570 20.95 4.62 26.62
CA ASP A 570 19.72 5.35 26.82
C ASP A 570 18.54 4.40 26.85
N ASN A 571 17.65 4.62 27.80
CA ASN A 571 16.47 3.80 28.00
C ASN A 571 15.38 4.27 27.03
N ALA A 572 15.34 3.69 25.84
CA ALA A 572 14.43 4.09 24.79
C ALA A 572 13.01 3.51 24.95
N ASN A 573 12.78 2.55 25.86
CA ASN A 573 11.47 1.98 26.21
C ASN A 573 10.64 1.47 25.01
N PHE A 574 11.26 0.96 23.96
CA PHE A 574 10.51 0.46 22.81
C PHE A 574 9.64 -0.74 23.19
N THR A 575 8.44 -0.78 22.64
CA THR A 575 7.54 -1.92 22.78
C THR A 575 7.25 -2.53 21.42
N VAL A 576 7.59 -3.81 21.27
CA VAL A 576 7.26 -4.60 20.06
C VAL A 576 6.39 -5.76 20.49
N GLN A 577 5.09 -5.70 20.16
CA GLN A 577 4.15 -6.68 20.73
C GLN A 577 3.08 -7.14 19.74
N TYR A 578 2.69 -8.41 19.90
CA TYR A 578 1.59 -9.03 19.17
C TYR A 578 1.71 -8.94 17.65
N ASN A 579 2.92 -8.79 17.10
CA ASN A 579 3.17 -8.84 15.69
C ASN A 579 3.26 -10.29 15.21
N ARG A 580 2.84 -10.51 13.96
CA ARG A 580 2.99 -11.77 13.26
C ARG A 580 4.07 -11.63 12.18
N ILE A 581 5.04 -12.50 12.19
CA ILE A 581 6.13 -12.57 11.22
C ILE A 581 6.09 -13.97 10.62
N GLU A 582 5.93 -14.08 9.29
CA GLU A 582 5.81 -15.38 8.65
C GLU A 582 6.45 -15.41 7.26
N ASN A 583 7.04 -16.57 6.93
CA ASN A 583 7.67 -16.84 5.63
C ASN A 583 8.74 -15.80 5.25
N VAL A 584 9.53 -15.38 6.22
CA VAL A 584 10.57 -14.38 6.01
C VAL A 584 11.94 -15.07 5.96
N VAL A 585 12.58 -14.96 4.79
CA VAL A 585 13.95 -15.47 4.59
C VAL A 585 14.89 -14.27 4.63
N THR A 586 15.42 -14.01 5.82
CA THR A 586 16.45 -13.00 6.03
C THR A 586 17.76 -13.68 6.39
N GLY A 587 18.77 -12.90 6.64
CA GLY A 587 19.96 -13.39 7.29
C GLY A 587 19.72 -13.79 8.75
N ARG A 588 20.72 -13.57 9.57
CA ARG A 588 20.85 -14.04 10.95
C ARG A 588 19.82 -13.45 11.93
N ARG A 589 19.22 -12.27 11.62
CA ARG A 589 18.42 -11.46 12.53
C ARG A 589 17.14 -11.00 11.89
N LEU A 590 16.02 -11.18 12.54
CA LEU A 590 14.76 -10.52 12.17
C LEU A 590 14.60 -9.19 12.88
N MET A 591 14.83 -9.21 14.20
CA MET A 591 14.83 -8.05 15.08
C MET A 591 16.22 -7.86 15.66
N ARG A 592 16.81 -6.71 15.42
CA ARG A 592 18.08 -6.30 15.98
C ARG A 592 17.84 -5.21 17.02
N VAL A 593 18.23 -5.46 18.25
CA VAL A 593 18.06 -4.53 19.38
C VAL A 593 19.41 -3.98 19.78
N GLN A 594 19.54 -2.67 19.71
CA GLN A 594 20.77 -1.91 20.04
C GLN A 594 20.46 -0.72 20.96
N THR A 595 19.60 -0.95 21.94
CA THR A 595 19.15 0.03 22.92
C THR A 595 18.81 -0.65 24.24
N SER A 596 18.59 0.14 25.28
CA SER A 596 18.20 -0.34 26.60
C SER A 596 16.69 -0.18 26.84
N GLY A 597 16.13 -1.05 27.70
CA GLY A 597 14.75 -0.95 28.19
C GLY A 597 13.67 -1.37 27.20
N ALA A 598 14.01 -1.98 26.08
CA ALA A 598 13.03 -2.48 25.12
C ALA A 598 12.23 -3.68 25.67
N THR A 599 10.94 -3.72 25.37
CA THR A 599 10.04 -4.84 25.66
C THR A 599 9.57 -5.49 24.36
N ILE A 600 9.89 -6.77 24.16
CA ILE A 600 9.45 -7.57 23.01
C ILE A 600 8.57 -8.70 23.51
N HIS A 601 7.27 -8.58 23.29
CA HIS A 601 6.27 -9.38 24.01
C HIS A 601 5.17 -9.90 23.07
N GLY A 602 4.80 -11.18 23.25
CA GLY A 602 3.64 -11.77 22.61
C GLY A 602 3.70 -11.88 21.08
N ASN A 603 4.87 -11.72 20.45
CA ASN A 603 5.00 -11.82 19.00
C ASN A 603 5.03 -13.27 18.54
N THR A 604 4.50 -13.53 17.34
CA THR A 604 4.56 -14.83 16.68
C THR A 604 5.51 -14.77 15.49
N ILE A 605 6.57 -15.53 15.53
CA ILE A 605 7.54 -15.70 14.43
C ILE A 605 7.38 -17.12 13.90
N PHE A 606 6.87 -17.25 12.68
CA PHE A 606 6.57 -18.53 12.08
C PHE A 606 7.28 -18.70 10.75
N ASN A 607 8.00 -19.82 10.59
CA ASN A 607 8.67 -20.17 9.34
C ASN A 607 9.61 -19.06 8.83
N ALA A 608 10.37 -18.45 9.71
CA ALA A 608 11.31 -17.39 9.40
C ALA A 608 12.74 -17.80 9.71
N ASN A 609 13.72 -17.24 9.01
CA ASN A 609 15.12 -17.68 9.08
C ASN A 609 15.97 -16.93 10.11
N GLY A 610 15.45 -16.08 10.90
CA GLY A 610 16.16 -15.37 11.96
C GLY A 610 15.34 -15.33 13.24
N GLY A 611 15.84 -14.61 14.24
CA GLY A 611 15.19 -14.43 15.51
C GLY A 611 15.40 -13.04 16.08
N ILE A 612 15.23 -12.94 17.39
CA ILE A 612 15.42 -11.70 18.17
C ILE A 612 16.87 -11.66 18.64
N SER A 613 17.60 -10.59 18.30
CA SER A 613 19.01 -10.41 18.63
C SER A 613 19.22 -9.18 19.51
N LEU A 614 19.61 -9.38 20.76
CA LEU A 614 20.02 -8.35 21.69
C LEU A 614 21.54 -8.16 21.57
N GLU A 615 21.98 -7.11 20.86
CA GLU A 615 23.40 -6.92 20.54
C GLU A 615 24.06 -5.84 21.38
N ASP A 616 23.39 -4.72 21.58
CA ASP A 616 23.84 -3.61 22.37
C ASP A 616 22.71 -3.14 23.31
N GLY A 617 23.05 -2.39 24.33
CA GLY A 617 22.11 -1.96 25.37
C GLY A 617 21.83 -3.04 26.41
N GLY A 618 21.08 -2.68 27.44
CA GLY A 618 20.79 -3.54 28.57
C GLY A 618 19.32 -3.49 29.01
N PHE A 619 18.97 -4.35 29.97
CA PHE A 619 17.66 -4.36 30.64
C PHE A 619 16.46 -4.56 29.72
N ASN A 620 16.67 -5.19 28.56
CA ASN A 620 15.59 -5.53 27.64
C ASN A 620 14.82 -6.76 28.12
N VAL A 621 13.50 -6.80 27.84
CA VAL A 621 12.59 -7.85 28.24
C VAL A 621 12.06 -8.56 27.00
N ILE A 622 12.30 -9.88 26.89
CA ILE A 622 11.81 -10.74 25.82
C ILE A 622 10.88 -11.78 26.45
N THR A 623 9.58 -11.63 26.27
CA THR A 623 8.62 -12.47 26.99
C THR A 623 7.42 -12.89 26.14
N ASP A 624 6.92 -14.10 26.42
CA ASP A 624 5.68 -14.62 25.82
C ASP A 624 5.68 -14.71 24.29
N ASN A 625 6.84 -14.71 23.62
CA ASN A 625 6.93 -14.83 22.18
C ASN A 625 6.88 -16.30 21.75
N VAL A 626 6.33 -16.52 20.56
CA VAL A 626 6.26 -17.83 19.90
C VAL A 626 7.14 -17.82 18.66
N ILE A 627 8.20 -18.59 18.65
CA ILE A 627 9.18 -18.70 17.56
C ILE A 627 9.19 -20.13 17.05
N ILE A 628 8.65 -20.37 15.86
CA ILE A 628 8.56 -21.71 15.28
C ILE A 628 9.16 -21.69 13.88
N ARG A 629 10.15 -22.56 13.67
CA ARG A 629 10.73 -22.83 12.36
C ARG A 629 10.33 -24.22 11.88
N THR A 630 9.90 -24.31 10.63
CA THR A 630 9.63 -25.58 9.96
C THR A 630 10.87 -26.09 9.23
N SER A 631 10.93 -27.38 8.92
CA SER A 631 12.09 -28.03 8.30
C SER A 631 12.33 -27.65 6.83
N ASP A 632 11.45 -26.87 6.24
CA ASP A 632 11.43 -26.59 4.80
C ASP A 632 12.29 -25.37 4.38
N ILE A 633 12.78 -24.59 5.35
CA ILE A 633 13.75 -23.52 5.06
C ILE A 633 15.13 -24.19 4.94
N ALA A 634 15.75 -24.01 3.76
CA ALA A 634 17.06 -24.58 3.45
C ALA A 634 18.08 -24.26 4.56
N ASP A 635 18.85 -25.27 4.93
CA ASP A 635 19.93 -25.17 5.91
C ASP A 635 21.05 -24.32 5.25
N SER A 636 20.93 -23.00 5.32
CA SER A 636 22.03 -22.11 4.94
C SER A 636 23.10 -22.16 6.03
N ASP A 637 24.33 -21.83 5.69
CA ASP A 637 25.46 -21.68 6.65
C ASP A 637 25.20 -20.60 7.71
N ASP A 638 24.00 -19.99 7.66
CA ASP A 638 23.52 -19.00 8.59
C ASP A 638 23.27 -19.61 9.97
N ARG A 639 23.46 -18.79 10.97
CA ARG A 639 23.40 -19.13 12.39
C ARG A 639 22.02 -18.79 12.94
N PRO A 640 20.92 -19.49 12.57
CA PRO A 640 19.59 -19.16 13.05
C PRO A 640 19.54 -19.30 14.56
N SER A 641 19.04 -18.27 15.21
CA SER A 641 18.77 -18.30 16.65
C SER A 641 17.30 -17.95 16.90
N GLY A 642 16.71 -18.54 17.93
CA GLY A 642 15.43 -18.08 18.43
C GLY A 642 15.60 -16.73 19.10
N VAL A 643 16.41 -16.69 20.16
CA VAL A 643 16.81 -15.47 20.86
C VAL A 643 18.32 -15.46 21.04
N LEU A 644 19.00 -14.41 20.58
CA LEU A 644 20.41 -14.18 20.84
C LEU A 644 20.54 -13.08 21.90
N VAL A 645 21.34 -13.34 22.94
CA VAL A 645 21.40 -12.47 24.13
C VAL A 645 22.85 -12.16 24.50
N THR A 646 23.13 -10.89 24.77
CA THR A 646 24.33 -10.44 25.48
C THR A 646 24.04 -10.30 26.97
N PRO A 647 25.01 -10.51 27.88
CA PRO A 647 24.76 -10.48 29.33
C PRO A 647 24.78 -9.05 29.89
N LEU A 648 23.73 -8.28 29.64
CA LEU A 648 23.59 -6.88 30.10
C LEU A 648 22.24 -6.67 30.84
N GLY A 649 21.94 -7.52 31.83
CA GLY A 649 20.75 -7.36 32.69
C GLY A 649 19.41 -7.64 32.00
N HIS A 650 19.39 -8.42 30.92
CA HIS A 650 18.17 -8.74 30.18
C HIS A 650 17.30 -9.79 30.90
N THR A 651 16.01 -9.79 30.55
CA THR A 651 15.06 -10.84 30.94
C THR A 651 14.53 -11.57 29.71
N VAL A 652 14.68 -12.90 29.68
CA VAL A 652 14.12 -13.79 28.63
C VAL A 652 13.22 -14.80 29.32
N SER A 653 11.91 -14.65 29.17
CA SER A 653 10.97 -15.49 29.94
C SER A 653 9.74 -15.90 29.15
N ASN A 654 9.18 -17.04 29.48
CA ASN A 654 7.91 -17.57 28.95
C ASN A 654 7.87 -17.72 27.41
N ASN A 655 9.00 -17.70 26.69
CA ASN A 655 8.99 -17.83 25.24
C ASN A 655 8.86 -19.31 24.84
N TYR A 656 8.14 -19.57 23.74
CA TYR A 656 8.07 -20.87 23.10
C TYR A 656 8.88 -20.86 21.81
N ILE A 657 9.93 -21.66 21.75
CA ILE A 657 10.88 -21.72 20.64
C ILE A 657 10.95 -23.15 20.12
N ALA A 658 10.70 -23.36 18.83
CA ALA A 658 10.72 -24.69 18.26
C ALA A 658 11.33 -24.77 16.85
N GLY A 659 11.99 -25.89 16.54
CA GLY A 659 12.44 -26.23 15.19
C GLY A 659 13.74 -25.57 14.74
N ILE A 660 14.54 -24.99 15.65
CA ILE A 660 15.85 -24.41 15.30
C ILE A 660 16.86 -25.55 15.10
N ARG A 661 17.05 -25.97 13.87
CA ARG A 661 17.85 -27.15 13.49
C ARG A 661 19.11 -26.78 12.71
N SER A 662 20.04 -26.07 13.31
CA SER A 662 21.34 -25.82 12.70
C SER A 662 22.45 -26.51 13.50
N GLY A 663 23.42 -27.08 12.79
CA GLY A 663 24.64 -27.64 13.38
C GLY A 663 25.73 -26.60 13.67
N ASN A 664 25.49 -25.35 13.36
CA ASN A 664 26.43 -24.27 13.63
C ASN A 664 26.57 -24.01 15.12
N LYS A 665 27.75 -23.71 15.59
CA LYS A 665 28.08 -23.48 17.01
C LYS A 665 27.38 -22.27 17.65
N GLU A 666 26.86 -21.37 16.81
CA GLU A 666 26.24 -20.11 17.19
C GLU A 666 24.75 -20.08 16.85
N ALA A 667 24.17 -21.23 16.52
CA ALA A 667 22.77 -21.40 16.23
C ALA A 667 22.08 -22.21 17.33
N GLY A 668 20.92 -21.76 17.76
CA GLY A 668 20.19 -22.48 18.80
C GLY A 668 18.90 -21.80 19.22
N GLY A 669 18.17 -22.44 20.13
CA GLY A 669 16.94 -21.87 20.66
C GLY A 669 17.20 -20.53 21.38
N ILE A 670 18.06 -20.59 22.39
CA ILE A 670 18.57 -19.38 23.09
C ILE A 670 20.09 -19.42 23.00
N VAL A 671 20.68 -18.37 22.45
CA VAL A 671 22.12 -18.26 22.24
C VAL A 671 22.69 -17.15 23.12
N PHE A 672 23.57 -17.49 24.02
CA PHE A 672 24.32 -16.55 24.82
C PHE A 672 25.63 -16.24 24.10
N THR A 673 25.86 -14.96 23.84
CA THR A 673 27.14 -14.48 23.31
C THR A 673 27.82 -13.60 24.34
N ALA A 674 29.08 -13.88 24.61
CA ALA A 674 29.85 -13.10 25.58
C ALA A 674 30.46 -11.83 24.98
N ASN A 675 30.16 -11.52 23.75
CA ASN A 675 30.72 -10.37 23.08
C ASN A 675 29.73 -9.18 23.04
N PRO A 676 29.65 -8.38 24.12
CA PRO A 676 28.95 -7.08 24.06
C PRO A 676 29.76 -6.04 23.25
N PHE A 677 30.73 -6.49 22.42
CA PHE A 677 31.72 -5.64 21.83
C PHE A 677 31.72 -5.84 20.31
N SER A 678 31.65 -4.73 19.57
CA SER A 678 31.79 -4.80 18.12
C SER A 678 33.18 -5.36 17.75
N GLN A 679 33.24 -6.34 16.86
CA GLN A 679 34.49 -6.90 16.34
C GLN A 679 35.32 -5.85 15.58
N ALA A 680 34.71 -4.77 15.11
CA ALA A 680 35.37 -3.71 14.36
C ALA A 680 36.38 -2.91 15.20
N ASP A 681 36.17 -2.79 16.48
CA ASP A 681 36.98 -1.89 17.36
C ASP A 681 37.97 -2.59 18.28
N GLY A 682 38.37 -3.80 17.94
CA GLY A 682 39.41 -4.50 18.71
C GLY A 682 38.97 -5.01 20.09
N GLY A 683 37.69 -5.14 20.34
CA GLY A 683 37.12 -5.75 21.55
C GLY A 683 37.03 -4.79 22.76
N VAL A 684 36.90 -3.51 22.48
CA VAL A 684 36.57 -2.50 23.52
C VAL A 684 35.05 -2.31 23.48
N PRO A 685 34.35 -2.24 24.64
CA PRO A 685 32.93 -1.90 24.66
C PRO A 685 32.70 -0.57 23.95
N ASN A 686 31.59 -0.43 23.22
CA ASN A 686 31.15 0.90 22.82
C ASN A 686 30.84 1.73 24.07
N SER A 687 30.80 3.04 23.98
CA SER A 687 30.65 3.92 25.15
C SER A 687 29.33 3.67 25.89
N GLY A 688 28.28 3.25 25.19
CA GLY A 688 26.99 2.90 25.77
C GLY A 688 27.04 1.62 26.59
N ASN A 689 27.55 0.54 26.04
CA ASN A 689 27.73 -0.71 26.78
C ASN A 689 28.70 -0.52 27.98
N GLN A 690 29.74 0.29 27.80
CA GLN A 690 30.64 0.62 28.91
C GLN A 690 29.91 1.43 30.00
N ALA A 691 29.03 2.35 29.62
CA ALA A 691 28.22 3.09 30.59
C ALA A 691 27.25 2.17 31.38
N ILE A 692 26.70 1.16 30.72
CA ILE A 692 25.89 0.15 31.40
C ILE A 692 26.75 -0.70 32.36
N LEU A 693 27.93 -1.11 31.94
CA LEU A 693 28.85 -1.88 32.76
C LEU A 693 29.38 -1.09 33.97
N ASP A 694 29.61 0.22 33.79
CA ASP A 694 30.07 1.13 34.84
C ASP A 694 28.94 1.59 35.77
N GLY A 695 27.67 1.32 35.41
CA GLY A 695 26.49 1.64 36.19
C GLY A 695 26.41 0.84 37.49
N THR A 696 25.52 1.25 38.38
CA THR A 696 25.25 0.55 39.65
C THR A 696 24.07 -0.42 39.57
N GLY A 697 23.59 -0.72 38.36
CA GLY A 697 22.44 -1.62 38.11
C GLY A 697 22.81 -3.09 38.30
N ASP A 698 21.79 -3.92 38.59
CA ASP A 698 21.93 -5.38 38.61
C ASP A 698 21.98 -5.87 37.13
N LEU A 699 23.12 -6.36 36.71
CA LEU A 699 23.37 -6.88 35.37
C LEU A 699 23.02 -8.36 35.23
N THR A 700 22.29 -8.91 36.20
CA THR A 700 21.88 -10.32 36.18
C THR A 700 20.99 -10.61 34.97
N LEU A 701 21.46 -11.47 34.08
CA LEU A 701 20.65 -12.01 33.01
C LEU A 701 19.65 -13.03 33.58
N THR A 702 18.37 -12.78 33.39
CA THR A 702 17.29 -13.65 33.87
C THR A 702 16.70 -14.46 32.70
N VAL A 703 16.78 -15.80 32.78
CA VAL A 703 16.20 -16.69 31.76
C VAL A 703 15.32 -17.70 32.47
N THR A 704 14.00 -17.57 32.35
CA THR A 704 13.02 -18.38 33.11
C THR A 704 11.85 -18.81 32.23
N ASN A 705 11.29 -19.96 32.55
CA ASN A 705 10.03 -20.51 31.99
C ASN A 705 9.99 -20.59 30.44
N ASN A 706 11.13 -20.58 29.76
CA ASN A 706 11.14 -20.74 28.30
C ASN A 706 10.98 -22.23 27.93
N THR A 707 10.25 -22.49 26.87
CA THR A 707 10.09 -23.82 26.29
C THR A 707 10.85 -23.87 24.97
N VAL A 708 11.85 -24.74 24.85
CA VAL A 708 12.62 -24.94 23.61
C VAL A 708 12.47 -26.40 23.16
N LEU A 709 11.85 -26.59 21.98
CA LEU A 709 11.54 -27.93 21.47
C LEU A 709 12.17 -28.13 20.08
N ASN A 710 12.51 -29.38 19.77
CA ASN A 710 12.96 -29.82 18.46
C ASN A 710 14.11 -28.94 17.90
N SER A 711 15.00 -28.52 18.79
CA SER A 711 16.20 -27.76 18.48
C SER A 711 17.44 -28.64 18.66
N LEU A 712 18.39 -28.61 17.69
CA LEU A 712 19.65 -29.37 17.82
C LEU A 712 20.47 -28.86 19.01
N GLN A 713 20.38 -27.57 19.29
CA GLN A 713 21.05 -26.90 20.39
C GLN A 713 20.03 -25.99 21.11
N PRO A 714 19.34 -26.49 22.13
CA PRO A 714 18.31 -25.70 22.81
C PRO A 714 18.87 -24.45 23.49
N ILE A 715 20.03 -24.57 24.10
CA ILE A 715 20.78 -23.44 24.69
C ILE A 715 22.23 -23.53 24.22
N VAL A 716 22.76 -22.45 23.73
CA VAL A 716 24.14 -22.34 23.27
C VAL A 716 24.88 -21.25 24.03
N PHE A 717 26.04 -21.62 24.57
CA PHE A 717 27.02 -20.62 25.00
C PHE A 717 28.08 -20.52 23.91
N SER A 718 28.12 -19.40 23.23
CA SER A 718 29.09 -19.17 22.16
C SER A 718 30.51 -19.15 22.73
N THR A 719 31.40 -20.00 22.18
CA THR A 719 32.81 -20.10 22.61
C THR A 719 33.69 -18.97 22.07
N GLU A 720 33.16 -18.04 21.32
CA GLU A 720 33.83 -16.75 21.02
C GLU A 720 33.85 -15.82 22.24
N ILE A 721 33.60 -16.35 23.42
CA ILE A 721 33.99 -15.75 24.72
C ILE A 721 35.51 -15.57 24.66
N GLY A 722 35.90 -14.45 24.05
CA GLY A 722 37.29 -14.18 23.72
C GLY A 722 38.17 -14.28 24.93
N SER A 723 39.28 -14.95 24.76
CA SER A 723 40.45 -14.94 25.60
C SER A 723 41.08 -13.52 25.68
N LYS A 724 40.33 -12.49 26.11
CA LYS A 724 40.89 -11.18 26.42
C LYS A 724 40.65 -10.89 27.91
N ALA A 725 41.75 -11.01 28.61
CA ALA A 725 41.89 -10.64 29.98
C ALA A 725 41.41 -9.20 30.26
N GLY A 726 40.46 -9.03 31.18
CA GLY A 726 40.14 -7.75 31.78
C GLY A 726 38.66 -7.42 32.04
N VAL A 727 37.73 -8.25 31.63
CA VAL A 727 36.34 -8.12 32.05
C VAL A 727 36.10 -9.16 33.15
N GLY A 728 35.59 -8.69 34.31
CA GLY A 728 35.35 -9.57 35.46
C GLY A 728 34.56 -10.81 35.07
N ASP A 729 34.88 -11.91 35.72
CA ASP A 729 34.22 -13.18 35.55
C ASP A 729 32.69 -13.00 35.55
N CYS A 730 32.02 -13.54 34.55
CA CYS A 730 30.55 -13.70 34.58
C CYS A 730 30.24 -14.78 35.63
N ASP A 731 30.30 -14.42 36.91
CA ASP A 731 30.25 -15.38 38.02
C ASP A 731 28.85 -15.85 38.36
N GLU A 732 27.77 -15.27 37.81
CA GLU A 732 26.40 -15.72 38.12
C GLU A 732 25.46 -15.68 36.91
N LEU A 733 25.45 -16.73 36.10
CA LEU A 733 24.29 -17.06 35.31
C LEU A 733 23.28 -17.80 36.14
N THR A 734 22.27 -17.15 36.66
CA THR A 734 21.18 -17.80 37.38
C THR A 734 20.13 -18.29 36.38
N VAL A 735 20.21 -19.54 35.96
CA VAL A 735 19.14 -20.19 35.20
C VAL A 735 18.12 -20.70 36.21
N ILE A 736 17.10 -19.94 36.48
CA ILE A 736 16.03 -20.31 37.42
C ILE A 736 14.85 -20.87 36.64
N ASP A 737 14.52 -22.14 36.85
CA ASP A 737 13.31 -22.86 36.38
C ASP A 737 12.98 -22.72 34.87
N ASN A 738 13.62 -23.55 34.06
CA ASN A 738 13.19 -23.83 32.66
C ASN A 738 12.60 -25.27 32.62
N PRO A 739 11.30 -25.44 32.81
CA PRO A 739 10.71 -26.77 33.04
C PRO A 739 10.69 -27.69 31.82
N GLN A 740 11.00 -27.22 30.62
CA GLN A 740 10.90 -28.00 29.38
C GLN A 740 12.04 -27.72 28.38
N LEU A 741 13.24 -28.17 28.67
CA LEU A 741 14.34 -28.23 27.72
C LEU A 741 14.44 -29.65 27.16
N TYR A 742 13.89 -29.91 25.98
CA TYR A 742 14.03 -31.19 25.28
C TYR A 742 14.86 -31.02 24.02
N ALA A 743 16.05 -31.62 24.00
CA ALA A 743 16.74 -31.97 22.78
C ALA A 743 16.19 -33.32 22.30
N LEU A 744 15.56 -33.40 21.17
CA LEU A 744 15.20 -34.65 20.51
C LEU A 744 16.17 -34.90 19.35
#